data_c767ea416eaa9cf49b2bf0e066fd860e
#
_entry.id   c767ea416eaa9cf49b2bf0e066fd860e
#
_cell.length_a   1.000
_cell.length_b   1.000
_cell.length_c   1.000
_cell.angle_alpha   90.00
_cell.angle_beta   90.00
_cell.angle_gamma   90.00
#
_symmetry.space_group_name_H-M   'P 1'
#
loop_
_entity.id
_entity.type
_entity.pdbx_description
1 polymer ?
#
loop_
_entity_poly.entity_id
_entity_poly.type
_entity_poly.pdbx_seq_one_letter_code
_entity_poly.pdbx_strand_id
1 'polypeptide(L)'
;MISVNNVSVSFGAKPLFEDISFVISAKERIALVGKNGAGKSTLLKLLAGIAEPTEGIISRPKGISIGYLPQVMQTSDERTVLGECQQVFSHITELEAEVERLAEEMVTRTDYDSTDYMELIERHAQRSDQLLMHSTGSIEANIEKTLLGLGFERSDFDRPTAEFSGGWRMRIELAKILLQRPDVLLLDEPTNHLDIESIRWLERFIASGSAALVLISHDRAFIDATTNRTLEIELGRLHDYKTNYSHYLVLREERLEQQRRAYENQQKEIQATEDFIERFRYKATKAVQVQSRIKQLSKIDRIEVEDIDRAAMHFSFLPAVTSGAYPVIIDSLTKRYGEHTVFSDVNMTIERGEKVAFVGKNGSGKSTLIKCIMGEVSDYTGTLKLGHNVEIGYFAQTQSQELDGNYTVYETIDREAQGDIRLRINDLLGAFMFGGEESEKKVSVLSGGERGRVALIKLLLRPANLLILDEPTNHLDIRSKNVLKEAILNFTGTVIIVSHDREFLDGLVSRVYEFRSGHVTEHIGGIYDWLEKRDREDGTSVSNPRAAAPVQRETKAPESTTGAQDYQRQKEAAKERRALERELKAQEERSEAIDAELSALEEKLADPAHATDAKLFEQYSQLKKEQEQVLARWEELSMQLEG
;
A
#
# COMPACT_ATOMS: atom_id res chain seq x y z
N MET A 1 -8.68 15.75 17.56
CA MET A 1 -9.38 14.47 17.30
C MET A 1 -10.30 14.65 16.11
N ILE A 2 -10.09 13.92 15.01
CA ILE A 2 -10.95 13.97 13.82
C ILE A 2 -11.84 12.72 13.85
N SER A 3 -13.15 12.89 13.68
CA SER A 3 -14.11 11.77 13.65
C SER A 3 -14.71 11.64 12.25
N VAL A 4 -14.62 10.45 11.70
CA VAL A 4 -15.20 10.04 10.41
C VAL A 4 -16.37 9.12 10.71
N ASN A 5 -17.58 9.47 10.28
CA ASN A 5 -18.80 8.73 10.59
C ASN A 5 -19.57 8.42 9.31
N ASN A 6 -19.72 7.12 9.02
CA ASN A 6 -20.50 6.57 7.90
C ASN A 6 -20.20 7.25 6.55
N VAL A 7 -18.91 7.49 6.28
CA VAL A 7 -18.49 8.19 5.07
C VAL A 7 -18.46 7.25 3.89
N SER A 8 -19.15 7.65 2.82
CA SER A 8 -19.17 6.96 1.53
C SER A 8 -18.76 7.91 0.41
N VAL A 9 -18.04 7.36 -0.58
CA VAL A 9 -17.65 8.08 -1.80
C VAL A 9 -17.92 7.23 -3.01
N SER A 10 -18.61 7.81 -4.00
CA SER A 10 -18.90 7.16 -5.28
C SER A 10 -18.51 8.06 -6.45
N PHE A 11 -17.96 7.46 -7.50
CA PHE A 11 -17.72 8.10 -8.79
C PHE A 11 -18.66 7.49 -9.83
N GLY A 12 -19.71 8.23 -10.17
CA GLY A 12 -20.79 7.72 -11.03
C GLY A 12 -21.58 6.60 -10.35
N ALA A 13 -21.71 5.44 -11.00
CA ALA A 13 -22.48 4.30 -10.49
C ALA A 13 -21.68 3.32 -9.61
N LYS A 14 -20.35 3.49 -9.50
CA LYS A 14 -19.51 2.58 -8.70
C LYS A 14 -19.06 3.26 -7.41
N PRO A 15 -19.37 2.68 -6.24
CA PRO A 15 -18.83 3.16 -4.99
C PRO A 15 -17.32 2.87 -4.92
N LEU A 16 -16.56 3.85 -4.43
CA LEU A 16 -15.15 3.70 -4.15
C LEU A 16 -14.95 3.04 -2.79
N PHE A 17 -15.70 3.52 -1.80
CA PHE A 17 -15.85 2.91 -0.47
C PHE A 17 -17.16 3.36 0.17
N GLU A 18 -17.70 2.53 1.07
CA GLU A 18 -18.99 2.71 1.72
C GLU A 18 -18.87 2.55 3.23
N ASP A 19 -19.64 3.37 3.96
CA ASP A 19 -19.83 3.26 5.41
C ASP A 19 -18.54 3.21 6.24
N ILE A 20 -17.55 4.03 5.89
CA ILE A 20 -16.28 4.10 6.61
C ILE A 20 -16.45 4.94 7.87
N SER A 21 -16.11 4.33 9.03
CA SER A 21 -16.17 4.99 10.33
C SER A 21 -14.91 4.72 11.15
N PHE A 22 -14.22 5.78 11.57
CA PHE A 22 -13.04 5.71 12.46
C PHE A 22 -12.75 7.07 13.10
N VAL A 23 -11.86 7.06 14.07
CA VAL A 23 -11.45 8.26 14.77
C VAL A 23 -9.93 8.38 14.76
N ILE A 24 -9.43 9.60 14.55
CA ILE A 24 -8.02 9.94 14.69
C ILE A 24 -7.85 10.69 16.01
N SER A 25 -7.12 10.09 16.93
CA SER A 25 -6.81 10.67 18.24
C SER A 25 -5.55 11.55 18.18
N ALA A 26 -5.35 12.40 19.20
CA ALA A 26 -4.12 13.17 19.31
C ALA A 26 -2.89 12.23 19.43
N LYS A 27 -1.81 12.56 18.72
CA LYS A 27 -0.55 11.80 18.69
C LYS A 27 -0.67 10.38 18.10
N GLU A 28 -1.80 10.03 17.55
CA GLU A 28 -1.99 8.71 16.91
C GLU A 28 -1.28 8.68 15.55
N ARG A 29 -0.66 7.55 15.22
CA ARG A 29 0.13 7.37 14.02
C ARG A 29 -0.42 6.22 13.21
N ILE A 30 -1.10 6.54 12.12
CA ILE A 30 -1.92 5.62 11.33
C ILE A 30 -1.24 5.39 9.97
N ALA A 31 -1.04 4.13 9.61
CA ALA A 31 -0.77 3.72 8.24
C ALA A 31 -2.10 3.48 7.51
N LEU A 32 -2.30 4.13 6.37
CA LEU A 32 -3.44 3.89 5.50
C LEU A 32 -3.00 3.02 4.32
N VAL A 33 -3.48 1.78 4.28
CA VAL A 33 -3.05 0.77 3.32
C VAL A 33 -4.21 0.26 2.47
N GLY A 34 -3.92 -0.39 1.36
CA GLY A 34 -4.90 -0.93 0.41
C GLY A 34 -4.36 -0.97 -1.01
N LYS A 35 -5.04 -1.63 -1.92
CA LYS A 35 -4.67 -1.69 -3.35
C LYS A 35 -4.61 -0.29 -3.98
N ASN A 36 -3.89 -0.18 -5.10
CA ASN A 36 -3.94 1.05 -5.91
C ASN A 36 -5.37 1.22 -6.44
N GLY A 37 -5.88 2.46 -6.37
CA GLY A 37 -7.28 2.75 -6.71
C GLY A 37 -8.32 2.48 -5.61
N ALA A 38 -7.94 1.94 -4.43
CA ALA A 38 -8.87 1.69 -3.31
C ALA A 38 -9.41 2.97 -2.63
N GLY A 39 -8.94 4.16 -3.04
CA GLY A 39 -9.43 5.43 -2.49
C GLY A 39 -8.58 6.02 -1.36
N LYS A 40 -7.35 5.53 -1.14
CA LYS A 40 -6.45 6.04 -0.08
C LYS A 40 -6.22 7.55 -0.17
N SER A 41 -5.76 8.05 -1.31
CA SER A 41 -5.53 9.49 -1.53
C SER A 41 -6.83 10.31 -1.49
N THR A 42 -7.96 9.71 -1.89
CA THR A 42 -9.28 10.35 -1.77
C THR A 42 -9.64 10.53 -0.30
N LEU A 43 -9.43 9.51 0.54
CA LEU A 43 -9.68 9.61 1.98
C LEU A 43 -8.79 10.67 2.63
N LEU A 44 -7.50 10.80 2.24
CA LEU A 44 -6.64 11.88 2.72
C LEU A 44 -7.17 13.27 2.32
N LYS A 45 -7.64 13.44 1.07
CA LYS A 45 -8.26 14.71 0.61
C LYS A 45 -9.52 15.05 1.39
N LEU A 46 -10.35 14.05 1.72
CA LEU A 46 -11.51 14.23 2.58
C LEU A 46 -11.10 14.66 3.99
N LEU A 47 -10.09 14.01 4.59
CA LEU A 47 -9.56 14.39 5.91
C LEU A 47 -8.95 15.79 5.91
N ALA A 48 -8.29 16.19 4.83
CA ALA A 48 -7.75 17.54 4.65
C ALA A 48 -8.83 18.62 4.43
N GLY A 49 -10.06 18.23 4.06
CA GLY A 49 -11.14 19.17 3.73
C GLY A 49 -11.06 19.76 2.33
N ILE A 50 -10.26 19.14 1.45
CA ILE A 50 -10.13 19.53 0.04
C ILE A 50 -11.26 18.94 -0.81
N ALA A 51 -11.82 17.81 -0.37
CA ALA A 51 -12.97 17.15 -0.99
C ALA A 51 -14.07 16.94 0.05
N GLU A 52 -15.31 16.78 -0.43
CA GLU A 52 -16.47 16.44 0.39
C GLU A 52 -16.91 15.00 0.13
N PRO A 53 -17.38 14.27 1.15
CA PRO A 53 -17.92 12.92 0.97
C PRO A 53 -19.26 12.97 0.24
N THR A 54 -19.63 11.87 -0.43
CA THR A 54 -20.96 11.71 -1.04
C THR A 54 -22.02 11.55 0.05
N GLU A 55 -21.71 10.77 1.09
CA GLU A 55 -22.56 10.57 2.27
C GLU A 55 -21.70 10.52 3.52
N GLY A 56 -22.32 10.76 4.69
CA GLY A 56 -21.64 10.74 5.99
C GLY A 56 -21.05 12.11 6.38
N ILE A 57 -20.35 12.14 7.51
CA ILE A 57 -19.85 13.38 8.10
C ILE A 57 -18.41 13.20 8.61
N ILE A 58 -17.55 14.17 8.30
CA ILE A 58 -16.22 14.29 8.90
C ILE A 58 -16.21 15.49 9.83
N SER A 59 -16.13 15.21 11.14
CA SER A 59 -16.10 16.23 12.18
C SER A 59 -14.66 16.59 12.54
N ARG A 60 -14.32 17.88 12.41
CA ARG A 60 -13.02 18.46 12.77
C ARG A 60 -13.22 19.49 13.88
N PRO A 61 -12.44 19.48 14.97
CA PRO A 61 -12.47 20.54 15.97
C PRO A 61 -12.16 21.90 15.35
N LYS A 62 -12.79 22.95 15.85
CA LYS A 62 -12.46 24.32 15.42
C LYS A 62 -11.01 24.64 15.83
N GLY A 63 -10.24 25.18 14.87
CA GLY A 63 -8.85 25.61 15.12
C GLY A 63 -7.79 24.51 14.99
N ILE A 64 -8.16 23.26 14.65
CA ILE A 64 -7.18 22.21 14.35
C ILE A 64 -6.41 22.56 13.07
N SER A 65 -5.08 22.51 13.14
CA SER A 65 -4.20 22.70 11.98
C SER A 65 -3.91 21.37 11.29
N ILE A 66 -4.08 21.30 9.97
CA ILE A 66 -3.87 20.10 9.15
C ILE A 66 -2.83 20.40 8.08
N GLY A 67 -1.72 19.69 8.11
CA GLY A 67 -0.71 19.69 7.04
C GLY A 67 -0.99 18.53 6.08
N TYR A 68 -1.18 18.82 4.80
CA TYR A 68 -1.43 17.81 3.79
C TYR A 68 -0.38 17.88 2.67
N LEU A 69 0.31 16.76 2.44
CA LEU A 69 1.24 16.58 1.32
C LEU A 69 0.55 15.74 0.24
N PRO A 70 0.13 16.31 -0.89
CA PRO A 70 -0.43 15.56 -2.01
C PRO A 70 0.66 14.90 -2.86
N GLN A 71 0.29 13.87 -3.62
CA GLN A 71 1.19 13.18 -4.53
C GLN A 71 1.69 14.06 -5.70
N VAL A 72 0.92 15.07 -6.12
CA VAL A 72 1.26 15.99 -7.23
C VAL A 72 1.12 17.41 -6.74
N MET A 73 2.15 18.21 -6.96
CA MET A 73 2.31 19.57 -6.45
C MET A 73 2.26 20.65 -7.52
N GLN A 74 1.81 21.84 -7.12
CA GLN A 74 2.00 23.09 -7.85
C GLN A 74 2.83 24.03 -6.97
N THR A 75 4.13 24.14 -7.23
CA THR A 75 5.00 25.12 -6.57
C THR A 75 5.03 26.42 -7.35
N SER A 76 5.16 27.55 -6.63
CA SER A 76 5.47 28.86 -7.24
C SER A 76 6.92 28.86 -7.76
N ASP A 77 7.13 29.31 -8.99
CA ASP A 77 8.44 29.32 -9.65
C ASP A 77 9.24 30.61 -9.38
N GLU A 78 8.70 31.54 -8.60
CA GLU A 78 9.21 32.92 -8.51
C GLU A 78 10.17 33.18 -7.34
N ARG A 79 10.32 32.24 -6.39
CA ARG A 79 11.06 32.46 -5.15
C ARG A 79 12.25 31.54 -4.98
N THR A 80 13.14 31.91 -4.06
CA THR A 80 14.21 31.03 -3.61
C THR A 80 13.69 29.95 -2.66
N VAL A 81 14.45 28.86 -2.48
CA VAL A 81 14.11 27.76 -1.55
C VAL A 81 13.88 28.29 -0.13
N LEU A 82 14.79 29.16 0.35
CA LEU A 82 14.67 29.82 1.65
C LEU A 82 13.42 30.70 1.73
N GLY A 83 13.17 31.53 0.69
CA GLY A 83 12.02 32.42 0.62
C GLY A 83 10.68 31.68 0.65
N GLU A 84 10.58 30.51 -0.01
CA GLU A 84 9.38 29.67 0.07
C GLU A 84 9.16 29.11 1.49
N CYS A 85 10.21 28.69 2.19
CA CYS A 85 10.10 28.22 3.56
C CYS A 85 9.78 29.36 4.55
N GLN A 86 10.29 30.56 4.34
CA GLN A 86 10.01 31.74 5.17
C GLN A 86 8.54 32.16 5.12
N GLN A 87 7.86 31.94 3.98
CA GLN A 87 6.42 32.24 3.86
C GLN A 87 5.55 31.52 4.90
N VAL A 88 5.96 30.35 5.35
CA VAL A 88 5.24 29.62 6.40
C VAL A 88 5.12 30.43 7.68
N PHE A 89 6.08 31.32 7.91
CA PHE A 89 6.18 32.18 9.07
C PHE A 89 5.72 33.63 8.81
N SER A 90 5.12 33.92 7.64
CA SER A 90 4.70 35.27 7.28
C SER A 90 3.79 35.92 8.34
N HIS A 91 2.88 35.12 8.93
CA HIS A 91 2.03 35.56 10.02
C HIS A 91 2.82 35.99 11.29
N ILE A 92 3.91 35.27 11.61
CA ILE A 92 4.77 35.60 12.76
C ILE A 92 5.57 36.84 12.44
N THR A 93 6.12 36.95 11.24
CA THR A 93 6.86 38.14 10.80
C THR A 93 5.97 39.40 10.74
N GLU A 94 4.72 39.25 10.30
CA GLU A 94 3.72 40.34 10.35
C GLU A 94 3.40 40.73 11.79
N LEU A 95 3.28 39.74 12.70
CA LEU A 95 3.05 39.99 14.12
C LEU A 95 4.24 40.72 14.77
N GLU A 96 5.48 40.30 14.45
CA GLU A 96 6.71 40.98 14.89
C GLU A 96 6.74 42.44 14.43
N ALA A 97 6.47 42.69 13.15
CA ALA A 97 6.40 44.04 12.61
C ALA A 97 5.26 44.87 13.21
N GLU A 98 4.12 44.24 13.56
CA GLU A 98 3.02 44.92 14.27
C GLU A 98 3.42 45.30 15.69
N VAL A 99 4.07 44.39 16.43
CA VAL A 99 4.57 44.65 17.80
C VAL A 99 5.60 45.80 17.80
N GLU A 100 6.55 45.76 16.86
CA GLU A 100 7.56 46.81 16.72
C GLU A 100 6.95 48.17 16.39
N ARG A 101 6.01 48.23 15.44
CA ARG A 101 5.28 49.44 15.10
C ARG A 101 4.48 49.99 16.28
N LEU A 102 3.78 49.12 17.04
CA LEU A 102 3.05 49.56 18.25
C LEU A 102 4.01 50.06 19.33
N ALA A 103 5.18 49.47 19.48
CA ALA A 103 6.21 49.93 20.41
C ALA A 103 6.77 51.29 20.01
N GLU A 104 7.05 51.53 18.71
CA GLU A 104 7.48 52.83 18.20
C GLU A 104 6.40 53.91 18.39
N GLU A 105 5.13 53.56 18.16
CA GLU A 105 4.00 54.45 18.39
C GLU A 105 3.90 54.85 19.87
N MET A 106 4.09 53.92 20.80
CA MET A 106 4.10 54.20 22.24
C MET A 106 5.22 55.17 22.65
N VAL A 107 6.39 55.11 21.99
CA VAL A 107 7.53 55.98 22.27
C VAL A 107 7.29 57.42 21.72
N THR A 108 6.59 57.56 20.60
CA THR A 108 6.36 58.87 19.94
C THR A 108 5.18 59.66 20.53
N ARG A 109 4.25 58.99 21.21
CA ARG A 109 3.08 59.62 21.84
C ARG A 109 3.43 60.24 23.18
N THR A 110 2.79 61.35 23.49
CA THR A 110 2.97 62.12 24.75
C THR A 110 1.69 62.21 25.59
N ASP A 111 0.58 61.65 25.11
CA ASP A 111 -0.75 61.71 25.71
C ASP A 111 -1.02 60.47 26.63
N TYR A 112 -0.17 60.22 27.58
CA TYR A 112 -0.13 59.00 28.42
C TYR A 112 -1.42 58.73 29.22
N ASP A 113 -2.25 59.73 29.48
CA ASP A 113 -3.50 59.60 30.25
C ASP A 113 -4.72 59.43 29.32
N SER A 114 -4.55 59.31 28.02
CA SER A 114 -5.66 59.15 27.08
C SER A 114 -6.15 57.66 27.04
N THR A 115 -7.45 57.51 26.80
CA THR A 115 -8.04 56.16 26.56
C THR A 115 -7.39 55.46 25.40
N ASP A 116 -7.06 56.18 24.33
CA ASP A 116 -6.42 55.66 23.13
C ASP A 116 -5.00 55.15 23.40
N TYR A 117 -4.24 55.77 24.33
CA TYR A 117 -2.92 55.31 24.73
C TYR A 117 -3.02 54.04 25.57
N MET A 118 -4.02 53.92 26.45
CA MET A 118 -4.27 52.71 27.22
C MET A 118 -4.66 51.53 26.33
N GLU A 119 -5.50 51.74 25.29
CA GLU A 119 -5.83 50.72 24.30
C GLU A 119 -4.61 50.30 23.49
N LEU A 120 -3.68 51.21 23.18
CA LEU A 120 -2.44 50.93 22.49
C LEU A 120 -1.55 50.01 23.33
N ILE A 121 -1.41 50.27 24.64
CA ILE A 121 -0.66 49.42 25.58
C ILE A 121 -1.27 48.03 25.63
N GLU A 122 -2.60 47.92 25.77
CA GLU A 122 -3.29 46.65 25.84
C GLU A 122 -3.11 45.83 24.56
N ARG A 123 -3.22 46.48 23.40
CA ARG A 123 -3.00 45.83 22.09
C ARG A 123 -1.55 45.38 21.94
N HIS A 124 -0.56 46.21 22.33
CA HIS A 124 0.85 45.82 22.31
C HIS A 124 1.10 44.60 23.21
N ALA A 125 0.55 44.59 24.43
CA ALA A 125 0.70 43.46 25.36
C ALA A 125 0.09 42.16 24.78
N GLN A 126 -1.15 42.25 24.25
CA GLN A 126 -1.80 41.10 23.61
C GLN A 126 -1.01 40.51 22.43
N ARG A 127 -0.46 41.42 21.57
CA ARG A 127 0.33 41.00 20.41
C ARG A 127 1.71 40.43 20.81
N SER A 128 2.34 41.03 21.83
CA SER A 128 3.60 40.51 22.40
C SER A 128 3.42 39.14 23.03
N ASP A 129 2.33 38.90 23.77
CA ASP A 129 2.00 37.60 24.34
C ASP A 129 1.77 36.55 23.23
N GLN A 130 1.07 36.92 22.15
CA GLN A 130 0.90 36.06 20.99
C GLN A 130 2.25 35.70 20.33
N LEU A 131 3.13 36.68 20.18
CA LEU A 131 4.47 36.50 19.62
C LEU A 131 5.31 35.53 20.49
N LEU A 132 5.28 35.71 21.81
CA LEU A 132 5.97 34.84 22.76
C LEU A 132 5.50 33.38 22.70
N MET A 133 4.20 33.15 22.48
CA MET A 133 3.65 31.80 22.30
C MET A 133 4.17 31.10 21.04
N HIS A 134 4.53 31.85 20.00
CA HIS A 134 5.03 31.34 18.73
C HIS A 134 6.56 31.32 18.61
N SER A 135 7.30 32.05 19.44
CA SER A 135 8.77 32.19 19.38
C SER A 135 9.50 31.04 20.09
N THR A 136 9.40 29.82 19.57
CA THR A 136 10.22 28.69 20.05
C THR A 136 11.45 28.50 19.17
N GLY A 137 12.50 29.28 19.39
CA GLY A 137 13.79 29.19 18.69
C GLY A 137 13.87 30.06 17.43
N SER A 138 15.09 30.22 16.88
CA SER A 138 15.28 30.97 15.63
C SER A 138 14.56 30.28 14.47
N ILE A 139 13.68 31.00 13.79
CA ILE A 139 12.96 30.54 12.58
C ILE A 139 13.99 30.06 11.54
N GLU A 140 15.06 30.81 11.33
CA GLU A 140 16.11 30.50 10.38
C GLU A 140 16.80 29.17 10.70
N ALA A 141 17.14 28.91 11.97
CA ALA A 141 17.75 27.66 12.39
C ALA A 141 16.83 26.45 12.18
N ASN A 142 15.49 26.62 12.38
CA ASN A 142 14.52 25.57 12.11
C ASN A 142 14.39 25.29 10.61
N ILE A 143 14.37 26.34 9.77
CA ILE A 143 14.35 26.20 8.30
C ILE A 143 15.62 25.49 7.84
N GLU A 144 16.79 25.97 8.26
CA GLU A 144 18.08 25.37 7.91
C GLU A 144 18.13 23.89 8.29
N LYS A 145 17.80 23.55 9.54
CA LYS A 145 17.77 22.15 10.02
C LYS A 145 16.83 21.27 9.21
N THR A 146 15.67 21.80 8.82
CA THR A 146 14.68 21.04 8.05
C THR A 146 15.12 20.84 6.61
N LEU A 147 15.64 21.86 5.95
CA LEU A 147 16.16 21.78 4.59
C LEU A 147 17.37 20.85 4.50
N LEU A 148 18.36 20.99 5.40
CA LEU A 148 19.52 20.08 5.47
C LEU A 148 19.09 18.63 5.70
N GLY A 149 18.09 18.41 6.57
CA GLY A 149 17.52 17.09 6.84
C GLY A 149 16.83 16.46 5.63
N LEU A 150 16.25 17.26 4.76
CA LEU A 150 15.63 16.81 3.50
C LEU A 150 16.63 16.73 2.33
N GLY A 151 17.93 16.92 2.60
CA GLY A 151 19.02 16.68 1.66
C GLY A 151 19.45 17.91 0.86
N PHE A 152 18.92 19.12 1.12
CA PHE A 152 19.41 20.37 0.54
C PHE A 152 20.80 20.72 1.11
N GLU A 153 21.61 21.40 0.32
CA GLU A 153 22.85 22.03 0.76
C GLU A 153 22.62 23.52 1.01
N ARG A 154 23.48 24.14 1.83
CA ARG A 154 23.37 25.59 2.08
C ARG A 154 23.47 26.43 0.82
N SER A 155 24.21 25.97 -0.19
CA SER A 155 24.31 26.56 -1.52
C SER A 155 22.99 26.58 -2.30
N ASP A 156 22.02 25.72 -1.94
CA ASP A 156 20.74 25.64 -2.60
C ASP A 156 19.70 26.65 -2.07
N PHE A 157 19.93 27.21 -0.88
CA PHE A 157 18.95 28.05 -0.18
C PHE A 157 18.56 29.31 -0.94
N ASP A 158 19.52 29.93 -1.60
CA ASP A 158 19.31 31.16 -2.36
C ASP A 158 18.96 30.92 -3.84
N ARG A 159 18.93 29.65 -4.27
CA ARG A 159 18.59 29.29 -5.64
C ARG A 159 17.07 29.35 -5.87
N PRO A 160 16.63 29.83 -7.07
CA PRO A 160 15.23 29.84 -7.45
C PRO A 160 14.63 28.42 -7.48
N THR A 161 13.41 28.27 -6.99
CA THR A 161 12.70 26.98 -7.01
C THR A 161 12.48 26.45 -8.42
N ALA A 162 12.43 27.34 -9.43
CA ALA A 162 12.31 26.98 -10.85
C ALA A 162 13.47 26.10 -11.38
N GLU A 163 14.66 26.20 -10.78
CA GLU A 163 15.84 25.41 -11.19
C GLU A 163 15.79 23.95 -10.72
N PHE A 164 14.87 23.63 -9.81
CA PHE A 164 14.80 22.32 -9.20
C PHE A 164 13.83 21.40 -9.93
N SER A 165 14.18 20.10 -9.98
CA SER A 165 13.29 19.06 -10.50
C SER A 165 12.03 18.90 -9.64
N GLY A 166 10.99 18.26 -10.19
CA GLY A 166 9.74 18.00 -9.47
C GLY A 166 9.94 17.30 -8.11
N GLY A 167 10.89 16.36 -8.02
CA GLY A 167 11.21 15.69 -6.76
C GLY A 167 11.82 16.63 -5.71
N TRP A 168 12.66 17.56 -6.10
CA TRP A 168 13.21 18.57 -5.20
C TRP A 168 12.15 19.58 -4.76
N ARG A 169 11.25 19.98 -5.66
CA ARG A 169 10.11 20.84 -5.32
C ARG A 169 9.17 20.17 -4.31
N MET A 170 8.95 18.85 -4.45
CA MET A 170 8.21 18.08 -3.46
C MET A 170 8.86 18.14 -2.07
N ARG A 171 10.21 18.10 -1.99
CA ARG A 171 10.94 18.25 -0.72
C ARG A 171 10.76 19.64 -0.11
N ILE A 172 10.70 20.72 -0.93
CA ILE A 172 10.41 22.08 -0.46
C ILE A 172 9.03 22.14 0.19
N GLU A 173 8.02 21.58 -0.47
CA GLU A 173 6.67 21.54 0.09
C GLU A 173 6.58 20.70 1.37
N LEU A 174 7.25 19.55 1.39
CA LEU A 174 7.36 18.77 2.61
C LEU A 174 8.02 19.59 3.73
N ALA A 175 9.10 20.32 3.44
CA ALA A 175 9.73 21.24 4.40
C ALA A 175 8.73 22.26 4.96
N LYS A 176 7.96 22.91 4.09
CA LYS A 176 6.93 23.90 4.47
C LYS A 176 5.90 23.29 5.43
N ILE A 177 5.38 22.11 5.10
CA ILE A 177 4.39 21.40 5.94
C ILE A 177 5.00 21.02 7.31
N LEU A 178 6.22 20.51 7.33
CA LEU A 178 6.90 20.14 8.59
C LEU A 178 7.20 21.36 9.47
N LEU A 179 7.56 22.50 8.86
CA LEU A 179 7.82 23.76 9.54
C LEU A 179 6.56 24.37 10.17
N GLN A 180 5.38 24.14 9.58
CA GLN A 180 4.08 24.57 10.14
C GLN A 180 3.76 23.87 11.47
N ARG A 181 4.39 22.70 11.77
CA ARG A 181 4.11 21.88 12.96
C ARG A 181 2.61 21.66 13.18
N PRO A 182 1.87 21.14 12.21
CA PRO A 182 0.43 20.99 12.32
C PRO A 182 0.04 19.96 13.40
N ASP A 183 -1.21 20.07 13.90
CA ASP A 183 -1.77 19.09 14.83
C ASP A 183 -1.98 17.72 14.19
N VAL A 184 -2.30 17.70 12.90
CA VAL A 184 -2.49 16.48 12.10
C VAL A 184 -1.69 16.58 10.81
N LEU A 185 -0.86 15.58 10.57
CA LEU A 185 -0.02 15.45 9.40
C LEU A 185 -0.57 14.35 8.48
N LEU A 186 -0.94 14.70 7.27
CA LEU A 186 -1.46 13.81 6.23
C LEU A 186 -0.43 13.71 5.11
N LEU A 187 0.22 12.55 4.97
CA LEU A 187 1.30 12.35 4.00
C LEU A 187 0.92 11.28 2.98
N ASP A 188 0.94 11.65 1.70
CA ASP A 188 0.72 10.74 0.57
C ASP A 188 2.05 10.49 -0.15
N GLU A 189 2.63 9.29 0.06
CA GLU A 189 3.90 8.84 -0.50
C GLU A 189 5.09 9.81 -0.27
N PRO A 190 5.36 10.24 0.98
CA PRO A 190 6.42 11.22 1.26
C PRO A 190 7.83 10.71 0.98
N THR A 191 8.02 9.40 0.93
CA THR A 191 9.32 8.76 0.67
C THR A 191 9.73 8.77 -0.80
N ASN A 192 8.78 8.99 -1.70
CA ASN A 192 9.07 9.15 -3.11
C ASN A 192 10.02 10.34 -3.31
N HIS A 193 11.08 10.15 -4.07
CA HIS A 193 12.11 11.16 -4.35
C HIS A 193 13.03 11.54 -3.18
N LEU A 194 12.89 10.92 -1.99
CA LEU A 194 13.85 11.07 -0.90
C LEU A 194 14.96 10.02 -0.99
N ASP A 195 16.19 10.42 -0.67
CA ASP A 195 17.29 9.48 -0.46
C ASP A 195 17.23 8.84 0.95
N ILE A 196 17.97 7.77 1.15
CA ILE A 196 17.94 7.00 2.39
C ILE A 196 18.25 7.86 3.63
N GLU A 197 19.18 8.84 3.51
CA GLU A 197 19.53 9.74 4.62
C GLU A 197 18.34 10.67 4.96
N SER A 198 17.69 11.24 3.95
CA SER A 198 16.51 12.10 4.12
C SER A 198 15.30 11.31 4.67
N ILE A 199 15.08 10.06 4.23
CA ILE A 199 14.04 9.18 4.78
C ILE A 199 14.29 8.95 6.28
N ARG A 200 15.50 8.62 6.67
CA ARG A 200 15.88 8.41 8.09
C ARG A 200 15.75 9.67 8.94
N TRP A 201 16.05 10.82 8.36
CA TRP A 201 15.83 12.09 9.05
C TRP A 201 14.32 12.34 9.25
N LEU A 202 13.49 12.10 8.24
CA LEU A 202 12.05 12.24 8.33
C LEU A 202 11.44 11.26 9.36
N GLU A 203 11.91 10.01 9.41
CA GLU A 203 11.53 9.03 10.45
C GLU A 203 11.76 9.60 11.85
N ARG A 204 12.96 10.12 12.11
CA ARG A 204 13.32 10.72 13.40
C ARG A 204 12.50 11.96 13.71
N PHE A 205 12.26 12.80 12.72
CA PHE A 205 11.43 13.99 12.86
C PHE A 205 10.00 13.63 13.27
N ILE A 206 9.37 12.70 12.56
CA ILE A 206 8.02 12.21 12.89
C ILE A 206 8.00 11.52 14.26
N ALA A 207 9.02 10.70 14.57
CA ALA A 207 9.10 10.00 15.85
C ALA A 207 9.21 10.96 17.05
N SER A 208 9.88 12.10 16.90
CA SER A 208 10.03 13.12 17.94
C SER A 208 8.83 14.07 18.02
N GLY A 209 7.99 14.13 17.00
CA GLY A 209 6.84 15.03 16.91
C GLY A 209 5.64 14.59 17.75
N SER A 210 4.77 15.55 18.09
CA SER A 210 3.50 15.33 18.81
C SER A 210 2.27 15.34 17.91
N ALA A 211 2.42 15.58 16.62
CA ALA A 211 1.33 15.58 15.64
C ALA A 211 0.71 14.19 15.48
N ALA A 212 -0.59 14.12 15.26
CA ALA A 212 -1.21 12.92 14.74
C ALA A 212 -0.78 12.72 13.28
N LEU A 213 -0.57 11.48 12.86
CA LEU A 213 -0.10 11.14 11.51
C LEU A 213 -1.08 10.22 10.80
N VAL A 214 -1.41 10.51 9.56
CA VAL A 214 -1.98 9.54 8.61
C VAL A 214 -1.06 9.45 7.41
N LEU A 215 -0.51 8.27 7.20
CA LEU A 215 0.55 8.01 6.23
C LEU A 215 0.09 6.99 5.18
N ILE A 216 0.27 7.33 3.91
CA ILE A 216 0.28 6.39 2.81
C ILE A 216 1.74 6.26 2.36
N SER A 217 2.27 5.05 2.33
CA SER A 217 3.61 4.78 1.78
C SER A 217 3.71 3.35 1.28
N HIS A 218 4.62 3.14 0.33
CA HIS A 218 5.04 1.82 -0.16
C HIS A 218 6.42 1.39 0.39
N ASP A 219 7.00 2.16 1.30
CA ASP A 219 8.19 1.81 2.08
C ASP A 219 7.77 1.20 3.42
N ARG A 220 7.87 -0.12 3.54
CA ARG A 220 7.46 -0.88 4.73
C ARG A 220 8.28 -0.49 5.96
N ALA A 221 9.61 -0.31 5.80
CA ALA A 221 10.49 0.06 6.90
C ALA A 221 10.10 1.43 7.46
N PHE A 222 9.74 2.38 6.58
CA PHE A 222 9.25 3.71 6.97
C PHE A 222 7.90 3.64 7.69
N ILE A 223 6.95 2.83 7.18
CA ILE A 223 5.64 2.63 7.84
C ILE A 223 5.84 2.06 9.25
N ASP A 224 6.61 0.97 9.39
CA ASP A 224 6.84 0.31 10.68
C ASP A 224 7.56 1.23 11.70
N ALA A 225 8.48 2.07 11.24
CA ALA A 225 9.20 3.01 12.09
C ALA A 225 8.32 4.18 12.56
N THR A 226 7.29 4.55 11.79
CA THR A 226 6.53 5.78 12.02
C THR A 226 5.10 5.57 12.50
N THR A 227 4.52 4.37 12.34
CA THR A 227 3.11 4.11 12.64
C THR A 227 2.91 3.00 13.67
N ASN A 228 1.78 3.05 14.38
CA ASN A 228 1.40 2.08 15.41
C ASN A 228 -0.04 1.55 15.25
N ARG A 229 -0.76 2.01 14.23
CA ARG A 229 -2.10 1.57 13.86
C ARG A 229 -2.19 1.50 12.35
N THR A 230 -2.86 0.48 11.82
CA THR A 230 -3.02 0.28 10.39
C THR A 230 -4.49 0.25 10.02
N LEU A 231 -4.89 1.11 9.09
CA LEU A 231 -6.22 1.13 8.48
C LEU A 231 -6.11 0.58 7.06
N GLU A 232 -6.81 -0.52 6.78
CA GLU A 232 -6.84 -1.13 5.45
C GLU A 232 -8.16 -0.84 4.74
N ILE A 233 -8.08 -0.31 3.51
CA ILE A 233 -9.23 -0.21 2.62
C ILE A 233 -9.20 -1.42 1.67
N GLU A 234 -10.18 -2.32 1.81
CA GLU A 234 -10.33 -3.52 1.00
C GLU A 234 -11.79 -3.70 0.56
N LEU A 235 -12.02 -3.91 -0.74
CA LEU A 235 -13.36 -4.06 -1.33
C LEU A 235 -14.35 -2.95 -0.90
N GLY A 236 -13.87 -1.71 -0.80
CA GLY A 236 -14.69 -0.57 -0.40
C GLY A 236 -15.01 -0.49 1.10
N ARG A 237 -14.48 -1.38 1.94
CA ARG A 237 -14.64 -1.40 3.40
C ARG A 237 -13.36 -1.06 4.11
N LEU A 238 -13.47 -0.52 5.32
CA LEU A 238 -12.32 -0.21 6.17
C LEU A 238 -12.13 -1.29 7.25
N HIS A 239 -10.91 -1.80 7.36
CA HIS A 239 -10.49 -2.69 8.45
C HIS A 239 -9.48 -1.97 9.32
N ASP A 240 -9.70 -1.98 10.64
CA ASP A 240 -8.90 -1.26 11.62
C ASP A 240 -8.09 -2.24 12.47
N TYR A 241 -6.75 -2.14 12.36
CA TYR A 241 -5.80 -2.95 13.12
C TYR A 241 -4.99 -2.06 14.06
N LYS A 242 -5.18 -2.22 15.37
CA LYS A 242 -4.45 -1.47 16.40
C LYS A 242 -3.04 -2.02 16.61
N THR A 243 -2.27 -2.07 15.52
CA THR A 243 -0.92 -2.62 15.49
C THR A 243 -0.10 -2.00 14.37
N ASN A 244 1.24 -2.18 14.44
CA ASN A 244 2.16 -1.76 13.38
C ASN A 244 1.96 -2.60 12.10
N TYR A 245 2.59 -2.15 11.01
CA TYR A 245 2.39 -2.72 9.69
C TYR A 245 2.86 -4.18 9.57
N SER A 246 4.01 -4.53 10.15
CA SER A 246 4.52 -5.90 10.10
C SER A 246 3.59 -6.90 10.81
N HIS A 247 3.04 -6.54 11.96
CA HIS A 247 2.09 -7.39 12.67
C HIS A 247 0.71 -7.44 11.98
N TYR A 248 0.30 -6.31 11.38
CA TYR A 248 -0.90 -6.26 10.54
C TYR A 248 -0.85 -7.29 9.40
N LEU A 249 0.30 -7.45 8.72
CA LEU A 249 0.43 -8.43 7.64
C LEU A 249 0.10 -9.85 8.10
N VAL A 250 0.53 -10.24 9.30
CA VAL A 250 0.22 -11.55 9.89
C VAL A 250 -1.28 -11.67 10.17
N LEU A 251 -1.87 -10.66 10.83
CA LEU A 251 -3.32 -10.66 11.14
C LEU A 251 -4.18 -10.64 9.87
N ARG A 252 -3.73 -9.92 8.85
CA ARG A 252 -4.39 -9.91 7.54
C ARG A 252 -4.38 -11.30 6.90
N GLU A 253 -3.26 -11.98 6.91
CA GLU A 253 -3.15 -13.34 6.35
C GLU A 253 -4.07 -14.31 7.08
N GLU A 254 -4.11 -14.27 8.41
CA GLU A 254 -5.02 -15.08 9.22
C GLU A 254 -6.49 -14.78 8.88
N ARG A 255 -6.87 -13.50 8.74
CA ARG A 255 -8.23 -13.09 8.35
C ARG A 255 -8.60 -13.60 6.96
N LEU A 256 -7.71 -13.44 5.98
CA LEU A 256 -7.95 -13.90 4.61
C LEU A 256 -8.08 -15.43 4.53
N GLU A 257 -7.30 -16.16 5.33
CA GLU A 257 -7.44 -17.62 5.40
C GLU A 257 -8.76 -18.04 6.02
N GLN A 258 -9.22 -17.36 7.10
CA GLN A 258 -10.54 -17.59 7.68
C GLN A 258 -11.67 -17.28 6.70
N GLN A 259 -11.59 -16.14 6.00
CA GLN A 259 -12.58 -15.74 5.00
C GLN A 259 -12.64 -16.73 3.83
N ARG A 260 -11.50 -17.23 3.37
CA ARG A 260 -11.42 -18.26 2.34
C ARG A 260 -12.08 -19.57 2.77
N ARG A 261 -11.78 -20.03 3.99
CA ARG A 261 -12.43 -21.24 4.55
C ARG A 261 -13.94 -21.06 4.66
N ALA A 262 -14.40 -19.89 5.10
CA ALA A 262 -15.81 -19.54 5.16
C ALA A 262 -16.46 -19.57 3.76
N TYR A 263 -15.80 -18.96 2.76
CA TYR A 263 -16.23 -18.98 1.36
C TYR A 263 -16.31 -20.41 0.80
N GLU A 264 -15.28 -21.23 0.98
CA GLU A 264 -15.27 -22.62 0.51
C GLU A 264 -16.42 -23.45 1.13
N ASN A 265 -16.70 -23.23 2.42
CA ASN A 265 -17.83 -23.87 3.09
C ASN A 265 -19.18 -23.37 2.53
N GLN A 266 -19.34 -22.06 2.37
CA GLN A 266 -20.54 -21.48 1.79
C GLN A 266 -20.78 -21.98 0.34
N GLN A 267 -19.71 -22.06 -0.49
CA GLN A 267 -19.85 -22.59 -1.85
C GLN A 267 -20.28 -24.05 -1.86
N LYS A 268 -19.79 -24.88 -0.94
CA LYS A 268 -20.25 -26.28 -0.80
C LYS A 268 -21.73 -26.37 -0.41
N GLU A 269 -22.21 -25.49 0.49
CA GLU A 269 -23.61 -25.43 0.89
C GLU A 269 -24.51 -24.94 -0.26
N ILE A 270 -24.06 -23.92 -1.00
CA ILE A 270 -24.74 -23.42 -2.20
C ILE A 270 -24.84 -24.54 -3.23
N GLN A 271 -23.74 -25.20 -3.56
CA GLN A 271 -23.71 -26.26 -4.55
C GLN A 271 -24.63 -27.44 -4.15
N ALA A 272 -24.59 -27.87 -2.88
CA ALA A 272 -25.48 -28.93 -2.40
C ALA A 272 -26.95 -28.54 -2.49
N THR A 273 -27.26 -27.26 -2.26
CA THR A 273 -28.63 -26.73 -2.39
C THR A 273 -29.06 -26.63 -3.85
N GLU A 274 -28.19 -26.19 -4.75
CA GLU A 274 -28.42 -26.16 -6.19
C GLU A 274 -28.62 -27.57 -6.76
N ASP A 275 -27.80 -28.54 -6.37
CA ASP A 275 -27.94 -29.95 -6.77
C ASP A 275 -29.28 -30.55 -6.31
N PHE A 276 -29.71 -30.21 -5.07
CA PHE A 276 -31.02 -30.63 -4.57
C PHE A 276 -32.17 -30.02 -5.42
N ILE A 277 -32.11 -28.73 -5.69
CA ILE A 277 -33.09 -28.03 -6.51
C ILE A 277 -33.18 -28.65 -7.91
N GLU A 278 -32.05 -28.89 -8.56
CA GLU A 278 -32.00 -29.48 -9.90
C GLU A 278 -32.58 -30.90 -9.93
N ARG A 279 -32.20 -31.75 -8.96
CA ARG A 279 -32.69 -33.16 -8.86
C ARG A 279 -34.17 -33.26 -8.65
N PHE A 280 -34.78 -32.33 -7.87
CA PHE A 280 -36.16 -32.42 -7.45
C PHE A 280 -37.11 -31.39 -8.11
N ARG A 281 -36.61 -30.52 -8.98
CA ARG A 281 -37.34 -29.42 -9.62
C ARG A 281 -38.64 -29.85 -10.32
N TYR A 282 -38.65 -31.05 -10.88
CA TYR A 282 -39.77 -31.58 -11.65
C TYR A 282 -40.67 -32.54 -10.86
N LYS A 283 -40.39 -32.83 -9.58
CA LYS A 283 -41.23 -33.71 -8.75
C LYS A 283 -42.29 -32.90 -8.00
N ALA A 284 -43.58 -33.14 -8.32
CA ALA A 284 -44.68 -32.42 -7.71
C ALA A 284 -44.75 -32.55 -6.17
N THR A 285 -44.37 -33.74 -5.64
CA THR A 285 -44.33 -34.01 -4.19
C THR A 285 -43.24 -33.22 -3.44
N LYS A 286 -42.23 -32.71 -4.13
CA LYS A 286 -41.14 -31.93 -3.56
C LYS A 286 -41.19 -30.43 -3.89
N ALA A 287 -42.28 -29.96 -4.54
CA ALA A 287 -42.37 -28.57 -5.01
C ALA A 287 -42.23 -27.52 -3.88
N VAL A 288 -42.82 -27.80 -2.70
CA VAL A 288 -42.72 -26.91 -1.53
C VAL A 288 -41.29 -26.84 -1.01
N GLN A 289 -40.62 -28.00 -0.92
CA GLN A 289 -39.21 -28.07 -0.47
C GLN A 289 -38.27 -27.36 -1.44
N VAL A 290 -38.43 -27.53 -2.74
CA VAL A 290 -37.66 -26.84 -3.78
C VAL A 290 -37.86 -25.32 -3.70
N GLN A 291 -39.08 -24.85 -3.52
CA GLN A 291 -39.34 -23.41 -3.38
C GLN A 291 -38.73 -22.82 -2.10
N SER A 292 -38.79 -23.56 -0.99
CA SER A 292 -38.11 -23.13 0.27
C SER A 292 -36.61 -23.01 0.05
N ARG A 293 -35.94 -23.99 -0.57
CA ARG A 293 -34.51 -23.97 -0.88
C ARG A 293 -34.13 -22.84 -1.84
N ILE A 294 -34.96 -22.53 -2.86
CA ILE A 294 -34.74 -21.38 -3.75
C ILE A 294 -34.79 -20.07 -2.96
N LYS A 295 -35.78 -19.92 -2.04
CA LYS A 295 -35.85 -18.73 -1.18
C LYS A 295 -34.66 -18.63 -0.23
N GLN A 296 -34.17 -19.73 0.34
CA GLN A 296 -32.92 -19.74 1.14
C GLN A 296 -31.74 -19.27 0.30
N LEU A 297 -31.56 -19.82 -0.89
CA LEU A 297 -30.48 -19.46 -1.80
C LEU A 297 -30.50 -17.97 -2.17
N SER A 298 -31.70 -17.39 -2.36
CA SER A 298 -31.84 -15.96 -2.70
C SER A 298 -31.56 -15.01 -1.54
N LYS A 299 -31.59 -15.50 -0.28
CA LYS A 299 -31.29 -14.73 0.93
C LYS A 299 -29.83 -14.84 1.40
N ILE A 300 -29.05 -15.75 0.79
CA ILE A 300 -27.65 -15.93 1.17
C ILE A 300 -26.84 -14.74 0.69
N ASP A 301 -26.28 -13.97 1.62
CA ASP A 301 -25.24 -12.99 1.32
C ASP A 301 -23.97 -13.72 0.92
N ARG A 302 -23.61 -13.61 -0.35
CA ARG A 302 -22.42 -14.29 -0.88
C ARG A 302 -21.17 -13.62 -0.32
N ILE A 303 -20.32 -14.44 0.28
CA ILE A 303 -19.01 -13.99 0.78
C ILE A 303 -18.16 -13.63 -0.44
N GLU A 304 -17.80 -12.36 -0.56
CA GLU A 304 -16.83 -11.91 -1.55
C GLU A 304 -15.43 -12.17 -1.00
N VAL A 305 -14.64 -12.92 -1.73
CA VAL A 305 -13.23 -13.18 -1.43
C VAL A 305 -12.41 -12.45 -2.47
N GLU A 306 -11.42 -11.69 -2.01
CA GLU A 306 -10.43 -11.15 -2.91
C GLU A 306 -9.74 -12.31 -3.65
N ASP A 307 -9.77 -12.30 -4.98
CA ASP A 307 -8.94 -13.22 -5.78
C ASP A 307 -7.48 -12.95 -5.44
N ILE A 308 -7.01 -13.66 -4.43
CA ILE A 308 -5.58 -13.74 -4.14
C ILE A 308 -5.05 -14.71 -5.18
N ASP A 309 -4.64 -14.16 -6.29
CA ASP A 309 -3.85 -14.89 -7.28
C ASP A 309 -2.55 -15.33 -6.59
N ARG A 310 -2.62 -16.51 -5.91
CA ARG A 310 -1.50 -17.16 -5.21
C ARG A 310 -0.53 -17.81 -6.20
N ALA A 311 -0.73 -17.69 -7.49
CA ALA A 311 0.30 -17.97 -8.44
C ALA A 311 1.44 -16.97 -8.16
N ALA A 312 2.28 -17.31 -7.17
CA ALA A 312 3.62 -16.75 -7.09
C ALA A 312 4.26 -17.04 -8.44
N MET A 313 4.15 -16.07 -9.32
CA MET A 313 4.69 -16.20 -10.65
C MET A 313 6.19 -16.16 -10.51
N HIS A 314 6.80 -17.32 -10.58
CA HIS A 314 8.24 -17.41 -10.80
C HIS A 314 8.52 -16.90 -12.21
N PHE A 315 8.76 -15.60 -12.31
CA PHE A 315 9.25 -15.00 -13.53
C PHE A 315 10.79 -15.09 -13.53
N SER A 316 11.36 -15.56 -14.63
CA SER A 316 12.81 -15.55 -14.86
C SER A 316 13.12 -14.74 -16.12
N PHE A 317 14.21 -13.97 -16.04
CA PHE A 317 14.72 -13.26 -17.21
C PHE A 317 15.11 -14.24 -18.32
N LEU A 318 15.02 -13.79 -19.57
CA LEU A 318 15.51 -14.56 -20.70
C LEU A 318 17.01 -14.80 -20.56
N PRO A 319 17.46 -16.05 -20.76
CA PRO A 319 18.89 -16.34 -20.72
C PRO A 319 19.61 -15.66 -21.88
N ALA A 320 20.61 -14.86 -21.56
CA ALA A 320 21.55 -14.32 -22.52
C ALA A 320 22.83 -15.14 -22.55
N VAL A 321 23.69 -14.87 -23.53
CA VAL A 321 25.03 -15.45 -23.60
C VAL A 321 25.80 -15.11 -22.33
N THR A 322 26.54 -16.04 -21.76
CA THR A 322 27.31 -15.82 -20.53
C THR A 322 28.39 -14.76 -20.76
N SER A 323 28.42 -13.72 -19.92
CA SER A 323 29.45 -12.67 -19.95
C SER A 323 30.81 -13.16 -19.46
N GLY A 324 31.86 -12.38 -19.70
CA GLY A 324 33.19 -12.59 -19.10
C GLY A 324 33.14 -12.57 -17.55
N ALA A 325 34.27 -12.90 -16.90
CA ALA A 325 34.38 -12.96 -15.44
C ALA A 325 34.12 -11.59 -14.76
N TYR A 326 34.51 -10.51 -15.44
CA TYR A 326 34.39 -9.13 -14.96
C TYR A 326 33.57 -8.31 -15.96
N PRO A 327 32.25 -8.22 -15.82
CA PRO A 327 31.41 -7.44 -16.71
C PRO A 327 31.69 -5.95 -16.73
N VAL A 328 32.14 -5.37 -15.60
CA VAL A 328 32.47 -3.95 -15.49
C VAL A 328 33.79 -3.79 -14.72
N ILE A 329 34.74 -3.09 -15.33
CA ILE A 329 36.02 -2.73 -14.73
C ILE A 329 36.21 -1.22 -14.89
N ILE A 330 36.41 -0.53 -13.77
CA ILE A 330 36.64 0.91 -13.70
C ILE A 330 37.93 1.14 -12.91
N ASP A 331 38.83 1.95 -13.49
CA ASP A 331 40.13 2.30 -12.89
C ASP A 331 40.37 3.81 -12.99
N SER A 332 40.47 4.44 -11.82
CA SER A 332 40.73 5.89 -11.62
C SER A 332 39.80 6.81 -12.43
N LEU A 333 38.50 6.43 -12.54
CA LEU A 333 37.54 7.18 -13.32
C LEU A 333 37.18 8.50 -12.64
N THR A 334 37.31 9.60 -13.38
CA THR A 334 36.93 10.94 -12.91
C THR A 334 36.04 11.63 -13.95
N LYS A 335 34.90 12.16 -13.48
CA LYS A 335 33.95 12.91 -14.33
C LYS A 335 33.72 14.31 -13.80
N ARG A 336 33.81 15.29 -14.72
CA ARG A 336 33.54 16.71 -14.45
C ARG A 336 32.57 17.29 -15.47
N TYR A 337 31.77 18.26 -15.04
CA TYR A 337 31.01 19.13 -15.92
C TYR A 337 31.46 20.58 -15.67
N GLY A 338 32.27 21.13 -16.58
CA GLY A 338 32.93 22.41 -16.36
C GLY A 338 33.84 22.35 -15.12
N GLU A 339 33.64 23.23 -14.16
CA GLU A 339 34.38 23.25 -12.89
C GLU A 339 33.83 22.27 -11.85
N HIS A 340 32.60 21.78 -12.02
CA HIS A 340 31.98 20.88 -11.06
C HIS A 340 32.47 19.44 -11.24
N THR A 341 33.12 18.89 -10.21
CA THR A 341 33.52 17.48 -10.18
C THR A 341 32.41 16.65 -9.61
N VAL A 342 31.87 15.73 -10.42
CA VAL A 342 30.78 14.81 -10.00
C VAL A 342 31.35 13.68 -9.13
N PHE A 343 32.39 13.05 -9.60
CA PHE A 343 33.17 12.04 -8.86
C PHE A 343 34.60 12.00 -9.36
N SER A 344 35.52 11.59 -8.48
CA SER A 344 36.93 11.50 -8.76
C SER A 344 37.54 10.19 -8.26
N ASP A 345 38.49 9.66 -9.04
CA ASP A 345 39.28 8.47 -8.71
C ASP A 345 38.44 7.25 -8.33
N VAL A 346 37.40 6.96 -9.11
CA VAL A 346 36.51 5.80 -8.89
C VAL A 346 37.23 4.53 -9.34
N ASN A 347 37.38 3.59 -8.42
CA ASN A 347 37.93 2.28 -8.66
C ASN A 347 36.88 1.22 -8.32
N MET A 348 36.45 0.40 -9.30
CA MET A 348 35.39 -0.56 -9.15
C MET A 348 35.57 -1.75 -10.08
N THR A 349 35.43 -2.94 -9.54
CA THR A 349 35.39 -4.18 -10.34
C THR A 349 34.19 -5.00 -9.92
N ILE A 350 33.29 -5.26 -10.86
CA ILE A 350 32.08 -6.05 -10.63
C ILE A 350 32.27 -7.43 -11.25
N GLU A 351 32.05 -8.47 -10.46
CA GLU A 351 32.18 -9.86 -10.88
C GLU A 351 30.88 -10.38 -11.51
N ARG A 352 31.00 -11.40 -12.36
CA ARG A 352 29.84 -12.03 -13.00
C ARG A 352 28.94 -12.67 -11.93
N GLY A 353 27.62 -12.40 -12.07
CA GLY A 353 26.59 -12.91 -11.15
C GLY A 353 26.48 -12.12 -9.85
N GLU A 354 27.30 -11.10 -9.67
CA GLU A 354 27.22 -10.22 -8.52
C GLU A 354 26.04 -9.26 -8.61
N LYS A 355 25.40 -9.00 -7.47
CA LYS A 355 24.31 -8.03 -7.35
C LYS A 355 24.76 -6.92 -6.42
N VAL A 356 24.94 -5.71 -6.97
CA VAL A 356 25.48 -4.56 -6.26
C VAL A 356 24.50 -3.41 -6.20
N ALA A 357 24.50 -2.66 -5.10
CA ALA A 357 23.72 -1.44 -4.94
C ALA A 357 24.59 -0.20 -5.05
N PHE A 358 24.11 0.83 -5.74
CA PHE A 358 24.66 2.19 -5.70
C PHE A 358 23.78 3.03 -4.78
N VAL A 359 24.33 3.52 -3.69
CA VAL A 359 23.65 4.32 -2.68
C VAL A 359 24.33 5.67 -2.48
N GLY A 360 23.58 6.64 -1.97
CA GLY A 360 24.08 8.00 -1.71
C GLY A 360 23.01 9.04 -2.00
N LYS A 361 23.31 10.30 -1.64
CA LYS A 361 22.38 11.42 -1.84
C LYS A 361 21.95 11.58 -3.30
N ASN A 362 20.79 12.20 -3.50
CA ASN A 362 20.37 12.59 -4.84
C ASN A 362 21.35 13.64 -5.39
N GLY A 363 21.75 13.48 -6.67
CA GLY A 363 22.76 14.31 -7.28
C GLY A 363 24.21 13.89 -7.04
N SER A 364 24.48 12.84 -6.25
CA SER A 364 25.86 12.37 -5.94
C SER A 364 26.59 11.70 -7.11
N GLY A 365 25.98 11.61 -8.30
CA GLY A 365 26.64 11.08 -9.51
C GLY A 365 26.32 9.62 -9.84
N LYS A 366 25.40 8.94 -9.14
CA LYS A 366 24.99 7.55 -9.39
C LYS A 366 24.57 7.33 -10.85
N SER A 367 23.57 8.08 -11.32
CA SER A 367 23.06 7.99 -12.70
C SER A 367 24.11 8.47 -13.73
N THR A 368 25.02 9.37 -13.36
CA THR A 368 26.13 9.77 -14.22
C THR A 368 27.11 8.61 -14.45
N LEU A 369 27.46 7.86 -13.39
CA LEU A 369 28.30 6.67 -13.52
C LEU A 369 27.63 5.60 -14.38
N ILE A 370 26.32 5.39 -14.20
CA ILE A 370 25.55 4.48 -15.05
C ILE A 370 25.63 4.90 -16.53
N LYS A 371 25.44 6.19 -16.82
CA LYS A 371 25.55 6.71 -18.21
C LYS A 371 26.96 6.53 -18.78
N CYS A 372 28.01 6.60 -17.96
CA CYS A 372 29.37 6.26 -18.38
C CYS A 372 29.46 4.76 -18.71
N ILE A 373 28.91 3.87 -17.88
CA ILE A 373 28.90 2.41 -18.12
C ILE A 373 28.12 2.08 -19.40
N MET A 374 26.98 2.77 -19.63
CA MET A 374 26.19 2.63 -20.86
C MET A 374 26.87 3.15 -22.12
N GLY A 375 27.97 3.93 -21.96
CA GLY A 375 28.63 4.60 -23.08
C GLY A 375 27.92 5.85 -23.60
N GLU A 376 26.87 6.33 -22.92
CA GLU A 376 26.17 7.57 -23.26
C GLU A 376 27.01 8.82 -22.95
N VAL A 377 27.87 8.72 -21.96
CA VAL A 377 28.82 9.76 -21.56
C VAL A 377 30.22 9.22 -21.73
N SER A 378 30.97 9.77 -22.68
CA SER A 378 32.35 9.37 -22.99
C SER A 378 33.40 10.39 -22.54
N ASP A 379 32.98 11.58 -22.10
CA ASP A 379 33.85 12.65 -21.63
C ASP A 379 34.18 12.44 -20.14
N TYR A 380 35.18 11.59 -19.86
CA TYR A 380 35.74 11.31 -18.54
C TYR A 380 37.25 11.01 -18.64
N THR A 381 37.96 11.08 -17.53
CA THR A 381 39.36 10.64 -17.44
C THR A 381 39.44 9.33 -16.64
N GLY A 382 40.46 8.51 -16.91
CA GLY A 382 40.57 7.16 -16.37
C GLY A 382 40.18 6.09 -17.35
N THR A 383 39.92 4.86 -16.87
CA THR A 383 39.61 3.71 -17.72
C THR A 383 38.29 3.08 -17.30
N LEU A 384 37.39 2.87 -18.27
CA LEU A 384 36.18 2.07 -18.10
C LEU A 384 36.15 1.02 -19.21
N LYS A 385 36.06 -0.25 -18.83
CA LYS A 385 36.00 -1.38 -19.77
C LYS A 385 34.83 -2.28 -19.43
N LEU A 386 34.03 -2.59 -20.45
CA LEU A 386 33.05 -3.67 -20.38
C LEU A 386 33.74 -5.01 -20.72
N GLY A 387 33.35 -6.05 -20.02
CA GLY A 387 33.84 -7.40 -20.26
C GLY A 387 33.40 -7.97 -21.62
N HIS A 388 33.90 -9.16 -21.91
CA HIS A 388 33.53 -9.86 -23.16
C HIS A 388 32.07 -10.32 -23.11
N ASN A 389 31.35 -10.21 -24.23
CA ASN A 389 29.95 -10.60 -24.39
C ASN A 389 29.00 -9.97 -23.36
N VAL A 390 29.21 -8.72 -22.95
CA VAL A 390 28.29 -8.02 -22.06
C VAL A 390 27.11 -7.48 -22.88
N GLU A 391 25.90 -7.97 -22.55
CA GLU A 391 24.63 -7.47 -23.07
C GLU A 391 23.89 -6.75 -21.94
N ILE A 392 23.74 -5.43 -22.10
CA ILE A 392 23.18 -4.57 -21.05
C ILE A 392 21.67 -4.45 -21.23
N GLY A 393 20.91 -4.80 -20.19
CA GLY A 393 19.52 -4.43 -20.00
C GLY A 393 19.45 -3.23 -19.07
N TYR A 394 18.98 -2.08 -19.56
CA TYR A 394 18.91 -0.85 -18.77
C TYR A 394 17.46 -0.44 -18.52
N PHE A 395 17.14 -0.12 -17.26
CA PHE A 395 15.89 0.51 -16.87
C PHE A 395 16.19 1.91 -16.34
N ALA A 396 15.79 2.92 -17.11
CA ALA A 396 15.89 4.32 -16.71
C ALA A 396 14.57 4.84 -16.12
N GLN A 397 14.65 5.75 -15.20
CA GLN A 397 13.48 6.45 -14.65
C GLN A 397 12.64 7.14 -15.75
N THR A 398 13.26 7.59 -16.85
CA THR A 398 12.62 8.28 -17.98
C THR A 398 12.06 7.33 -19.04
N GLN A 399 12.39 6.04 -19.00
CA GLN A 399 12.03 5.08 -20.05
C GLN A 399 10.51 4.85 -20.21
N SER A 400 9.74 5.19 -19.19
CA SER A 400 8.28 5.24 -19.25
C SER A 400 7.72 6.27 -20.24
N GLN A 401 8.53 7.27 -20.62
CA GLN A 401 8.16 8.32 -21.60
C GLN A 401 8.42 7.89 -23.04
N GLU A 402 9.24 6.88 -23.28
CA GLU A 402 9.61 6.36 -24.60
C GLU A 402 8.60 5.34 -25.15
N LEU A 403 7.59 4.97 -24.36
CA LEU A 403 6.56 4.03 -24.78
C LEU A 403 5.63 4.68 -25.82
N ASP A 404 5.36 3.95 -26.93
CA ASP A 404 4.42 4.42 -27.95
C ASP A 404 2.97 4.40 -27.40
N GLY A 405 2.39 5.58 -27.24
CA GLY A 405 1.05 5.77 -26.70
C GLY A 405 -0.09 5.22 -27.55
N ASN A 406 0.15 4.85 -28.81
CA ASN A 406 -0.89 4.38 -29.73
C ASN A 406 -1.30 2.93 -29.48
N TYR A 407 -0.40 2.12 -28.92
CA TYR A 407 -0.64 0.70 -28.65
C TYR A 407 -1.32 0.48 -27.31
N THR A 408 -2.00 -0.68 -27.16
CA THR A 408 -2.46 -1.16 -25.88
C THR A 408 -1.29 -1.71 -25.05
N VAL A 409 -1.51 -1.91 -23.76
CA VAL A 409 -0.53 -2.55 -22.88
C VAL A 409 -0.17 -3.93 -23.42
N TYR A 410 -1.18 -4.72 -23.78
CA TYR A 410 -0.99 -6.06 -24.36
C TYR A 410 -0.16 -6.02 -25.65
N GLU A 411 -0.53 -5.17 -26.61
CA GLU A 411 0.19 -5.05 -27.89
C GLU A 411 1.65 -4.62 -27.70
N THR A 412 1.90 -3.72 -26.72
CA THR A 412 3.25 -3.25 -26.41
C THR A 412 4.14 -4.39 -25.93
N ILE A 413 3.60 -5.29 -25.13
CA ILE A 413 4.33 -6.44 -24.60
C ILE A 413 4.41 -7.58 -25.61
N ASP A 414 3.35 -7.88 -26.37
CA ASP A 414 3.34 -8.93 -27.40
C ASP A 414 4.39 -8.71 -28.50
N ARG A 415 4.68 -7.45 -28.84
CA ARG A 415 5.71 -7.08 -29.82
C ARG A 415 7.13 -7.39 -29.38
N GLU A 416 7.40 -7.35 -28.06
CA GLU A 416 8.72 -7.65 -27.50
C GLU A 416 8.84 -9.13 -27.11
N ALA A 417 7.72 -9.80 -26.84
CA ALA A 417 7.70 -11.19 -26.35
C ALA A 417 8.14 -12.16 -27.45
N GLN A 418 9.08 -13.05 -27.12
CA GLN A 418 9.60 -14.08 -28.01
C GLN A 418 9.40 -15.48 -27.41
N GLY A 419 9.22 -16.48 -28.29
CA GLY A 419 9.13 -17.88 -27.89
C GLY A 419 7.99 -18.18 -26.90
N ASP A 420 8.24 -19.02 -25.91
CA ASP A 420 7.25 -19.52 -24.94
C ASP A 420 6.69 -18.44 -24.02
N ILE A 421 7.37 -17.30 -23.89
CA ILE A 421 6.91 -16.18 -23.08
C ILE A 421 5.63 -15.57 -23.65
N ARG A 422 5.48 -15.62 -24.97
CA ARG A 422 4.28 -15.13 -25.65
C ARG A 422 2.99 -15.83 -25.17
N LEU A 423 3.10 -17.09 -24.79
CA LEU A 423 1.98 -17.86 -24.22
C LEU A 423 1.61 -17.44 -22.79
N ARG A 424 2.52 -16.74 -22.09
CA ARG A 424 2.37 -16.35 -20.69
C ARG A 424 2.26 -14.83 -20.48
N ILE A 425 2.01 -14.05 -21.57
CA ILE A 425 1.88 -12.59 -21.48
C ILE A 425 0.80 -12.17 -20.50
N ASN A 426 -0.38 -12.81 -20.54
CA ASN A 426 -1.50 -12.47 -19.64
C ASN A 426 -1.15 -12.69 -18.18
N ASP A 427 -0.41 -13.75 -17.90
CA ASP A 427 0.07 -14.04 -16.55
C ASP A 427 1.06 -12.96 -16.10
N LEU A 428 2.02 -12.60 -16.96
CA LEU A 428 3.00 -11.55 -16.68
C LEU A 428 2.32 -10.19 -16.46
N LEU A 429 1.36 -9.83 -17.31
CA LEU A 429 0.57 -8.62 -17.16
C LEU A 429 -0.22 -8.63 -15.85
N GLY A 430 -0.83 -9.76 -15.48
CA GLY A 430 -1.54 -9.94 -14.22
C GLY A 430 -0.63 -9.73 -13.00
N ALA A 431 0.61 -10.25 -13.02
CA ALA A 431 1.59 -10.06 -11.95
C ALA A 431 1.95 -8.59 -11.71
N PHE A 432 1.90 -7.76 -12.76
CA PHE A 432 2.12 -6.32 -12.70
C PHE A 432 0.82 -5.50 -12.71
N MET A 433 -0.31 -6.13 -12.34
CA MET A 433 -1.62 -5.49 -12.19
C MET A 433 -2.22 -4.93 -13.51
N PHE A 434 -1.96 -5.59 -14.62
CA PHE A 434 -2.59 -5.34 -15.92
C PHE A 434 -3.45 -6.53 -16.36
N GLY A 435 -4.24 -7.11 -15.44
CA GLY A 435 -5.14 -8.22 -15.76
C GLY A 435 -6.45 -7.77 -16.41
N GLY A 436 -7.04 -8.61 -17.26
CA GLY A 436 -8.34 -8.39 -17.89
C GLY A 436 -8.40 -7.10 -18.72
N GLU A 437 -9.40 -6.25 -18.45
CA GLU A 437 -9.63 -4.99 -19.20
C GLU A 437 -8.48 -3.98 -19.10
N GLU A 438 -7.63 -4.06 -18.07
CA GLU A 438 -6.48 -3.18 -17.90
C GLU A 438 -5.43 -3.38 -19.00
N SER A 439 -5.30 -4.60 -19.52
CA SER A 439 -4.37 -4.94 -20.60
C SER A 439 -4.77 -4.34 -21.95
N GLU A 440 -6.06 -4.06 -22.14
CA GLU A 440 -6.64 -3.45 -23.35
C GLU A 440 -6.51 -1.91 -23.37
N LYS A 441 -6.13 -1.28 -22.25
CA LYS A 441 -5.94 0.16 -22.18
C LYS A 441 -4.78 0.60 -23.06
N LYS A 442 -4.94 1.74 -23.74
CA LYS A 442 -3.84 2.37 -24.49
C LYS A 442 -2.80 2.92 -23.53
N VAL A 443 -1.53 2.81 -23.91
CA VAL A 443 -0.41 3.37 -23.13
C VAL A 443 -0.55 4.88 -22.92
N SER A 444 -1.19 5.61 -23.86
CA SER A 444 -1.43 7.06 -23.73
C SER A 444 -2.30 7.46 -22.55
N VAL A 445 -3.23 6.59 -22.10
CA VAL A 445 -4.15 6.89 -20.98
C VAL A 445 -3.61 6.44 -19.62
N LEU A 446 -2.45 5.76 -19.61
CA LEU A 446 -1.83 5.26 -18.39
C LEU A 446 -1.22 6.39 -17.56
N SER A 447 -1.28 6.26 -16.24
CA SER A 447 -0.52 7.08 -15.29
C SER A 447 0.99 6.86 -15.44
N GLY A 448 1.81 7.76 -14.91
CA GLY A 448 3.28 7.63 -14.94
C GLY A 448 3.76 6.32 -14.31
N GLY A 449 3.18 5.90 -13.19
CA GLY A 449 3.51 4.64 -12.53
C GLY A 449 3.10 3.40 -13.33
N GLU A 450 1.96 3.44 -14.01
CA GLU A 450 1.53 2.35 -14.90
C GLU A 450 2.46 2.22 -16.10
N ARG A 451 2.86 3.33 -16.72
CA ARG A 451 3.85 3.32 -17.80
C ARG A 451 5.20 2.76 -17.32
N GLY A 452 5.65 3.12 -16.11
CA GLY A 452 6.86 2.56 -15.51
C GLY A 452 6.79 1.04 -15.39
N ARG A 453 5.65 0.48 -14.93
CA ARG A 453 5.44 -0.97 -14.88
C ARG A 453 5.49 -1.64 -16.25
N VAL A 454 4.87 -1.03 -17.28
CA VAL A 454 4.94 -1.56 -18.67
C VAL A 454 6.39 -1.55 -19.18
N ALA A 455 7.13 -0.46 -18.96
CA ALA A 455 8.54 -0.37 -19.34
C ALA A 455 9.40 -1.43 -18.63
N LEU A 456 9.12 -1.70 -17.36
CA LEU A 456 9.79 -2.76 -16.59
C LEU A 456 9.49 -4.15 -17.17
N ILE A 457 8.22 -4.45 -17.47
CA ILE A 457 7.83 -5.71 -18.13
C ILE A 457 8.58 -5.87 -19.45
N LYS A 458 8.66 -4.81 -20.26
CA LYS A 458 9.38 -4.81 -21.54
C LYS A 458 10.86 -5.13 -21.36
N LEU A 459 11.51 -4.60 -20.32
CA LEU A 459 12.89 -4.94 -19.99
C LEU A 459 13.05 -6.43 -19.63
N LEU A 460 12.12 -6.99 -18.85
CA LEU A 460 12.16 -8.40 -18.45
C LEU A 460 12.11 -9.37 -19.64
N LEU A 461 11.58 -8.92 -20.77
CA LEU A 461 11.45 -9.72 -22.01
C LEU A 461 12.69 -9.67 -22.92
N ARG A 462 13.68 -8.82 -22.62
CA ARG A 462 14.90 -8.70 -23.39
C ARG A 462 16.00 -9.58 -22.82
N PRO A 463 16.74 -10.33 -23.64
CA PRO A 463 17.89 -11.07 -23.16
C PRO A 463 18.96 -10.06 -22.69
N ALA A 464 19.48 -10.27 -21.48
CA ALA A 464 20.55 -9.47 -20.90
C ALA A 464 21.37 -10.35 -19.95
N ASN A 465 22.67 -10.01 -19.75
CA ASN A 465 23.53 -10.63 -18.77
C ASN A 465 24.13 -9.63 -17.77
N LEU A 466 23.93 -8.33 -18.03
CA LEU A 466 24.17 -7.23 -17.10
C LEU A 466 22.90 -6.37 -17.04
N LEU A 467 22.21 -6.41 -15.90
CA LEU A 467 21.04 -5.54 -15.66
C LEU A 467 21.47 -4.30 -14.89
N ILE A 468 21.06 -3.14 -15.35
CA ILE A 468 21.24 -1.85 -14.69
C ILE A 468 19.85 -1.29 -14.43
N LEU A 469 19.49 -1.14 -13.16
CA LEU A 469 18.17 -0.70 -12.72
C LEU A 469 18.31 0.62 -11.94
N ASP A 470 17.84 1.72 -12.53
CA ASP A 470 17.88 3.05 -11.91
C ASP A 470 16.49 3.40 -11.34
N GLU A 471 16.36 3.34 -10.01
CA GLU A 471 15.12 3.54 -9.23
C GLU A 471 13.92 2.70 -9.71
N PRO A 472 14.07 1.37 -9.86
CA PRO A 472 13.03 0.52 -10.41
C PRO A 472 11.80 0.37 -9.50
N THR A 473 11.94 0.72 -8.22
CA THR A 473 10.88 0.61 -7.20
C THR A 473 9.95 1.81 -7.15
N ASN A 474 10.32 2.93 -7.80
CA ASN A 474 9.48 4.13 -7.82
C ASN A 474 8.14 3.83 -8.48
N HIS A 475 7.05 4.21 -7.81
CA HIS A 475 5.67 4.00 -8.25
C HIS A 475 5.21 2.52 -8.33
N LEU A 476 6.03 1.55 -7.90
CA LEU A 476 5.61 0.17 -7.73
C LEU A 476 4.90 -0.01 -6.39
N ASP A 477 3.78 -0.72 -6.41
CA ASP A 477 3.17 -1.20 -5.18
C ASP A 477 4.01 -2.36 -4.58
N ILE A 478 3.72 -2.69 -3.33
CA ILE A 478 4.46 -3.71 -2.58
C ILE A 478 4.46 -5.06 -3.31
N ARG A 479 3.36 -5.41 -3.99
CA ARG A 479 3.22 -6.68 -4.71
C ARG A 479 4.14 -6.72 -5.94
N SER A 480 4.10 -5.68 -6.77
CA SER A 480 4.99 -5.56 -7.94
C SER A 480 6.47 -5.50 -7.54
N LYS A 481 6.81 -4.85 -6.42
CA LYS A 481 8.17 -4.86 -5.86
C LYS A 481 8.63 -6.27 -5.51
N ASN A 482 7.79 -7.09 -4.89
CA ASN A 482 8.13 -8.48 -4.54
C ASN A 482 8.35 -9.33 -5.80
N VAL A 483 7.48 -9.21 -6.81
CA VAL A 483 7.65 -9.91 -8.09
C VAL A 483 8.98 -9.55 -8.75
N LEU A 484 9.32 -8.25 -8.78
CA LEU A 484 10.60 -7.79 -9.31
C LEU A 484 11.78 -8.32 -8.49
N LYS A 485 11.69 -8.28 -7.17
CA LYS A 485 12.73 -8.78 -6.26
C LYS A 485 13.01 -10.27 -6.50
N GLU A 486 11.98 -11.09 -6.61
CA GLU A 486 12.10 -12.52 -6.92
C GLU A 486 12.71 -12.75 -8.31
N ALA A 487 12.28 -11.99 -9.31
CA ALA A 487 12.85 -12.08 -10.65
C ALA A 487 14.36 -11.79 -10.64
N ILE A 488 14.79 -10.74 -9.92
CA ILE A 488 16.21 -10.39 -9.80
C ILE A 488 16.98 -11.43 -8.97
N LEU A 489 16.39 -11.99 -7.90
CA LEU A 489 17.01 -13.06 -7.11
C LEU A 489 17.32 -14.29 -7.97
N ASN A 490 16.40 -14.66 -8.85
CA ASN A 490 16.54 -15.79 -9.76
C ASN A 490 17.40 -15.50 -10.99
N PHE A 491 17.75 -14.22 -11.23
CA PHE A 491 18.60 -13.83 -12.35
C PHE A 491 20.04 -14.25 -12.10
N THR A 492 20.61 -15.01 -13.02
CA THR A 492 21.98 -15.56 -12.94
C THR A 492 23.05 -14.59 -13.45
N GLY A 493 22.67 -13.50 -14.11
CA GLY A 493 23.56 -12.45 -14.57
C GLY A 493 23.94 -11.46 -13.46
N THR A 494 24.70 -10.46 -13.85
CA THR A 494 25.17 -9.37 -12.96
C THR A 494 24.12 -8.27 -12.89
N VAL A 495 23.94 -7.66 -11.71
CA VAL A 495 22.95 -6.60 -11.50
C VAL A 495 23.55 -5.40 -10.79
N ILE A 496 23.33 -4.22 -11.34
CA ILE A 496 23.61 -2.93 -10.70
C ILE A 496 22.27 -2.27 -10.40
N ILE A 497 22.02 -1.94 -9.14
CA ILE A 497 20.75 -1.37 -8.69
C ILE A 497 21.00 -0.04 -8.01
N VAL A 498 20.36 1.01 -8.50
CA VAL A 498 20.18 2.26 -7.77
C VAL A 498 18.80 2.22 -7.15
N SER A 499 18.69 2.23 -5.84
CA SER A 499 17.40 2.31 -5.16
C SER A 499 17.54 2.90 -3.77
N HIS A 500 16.53 3.61 -3.34
CA HIS A 500 16.39 4.14 -1.99
C HIS A 500 15.51 3.25 -1.09
N ASP A 501 14.97 2.16 -1.64
CA ASP A 501 14.14 1.18 -0.93
C ASP A 501 15.02 0.14 -0.22
N ARG A 502 15.18 0.31 1.10
CA ARG A 502 16.03 -0.55 1.96
C ARG A 502 15.55 -2.00 1.98
N GLU A 503 14.23 -2.21 2.02
CA GLU A 503 13.66 -3.57 2.08
C GLU A 503 13.76 -4.29 0.73
N PHE A 504 13.65 -3.56 -0.35
CA PHE A 504 13.89 -4.10 -1.67
C PHE A 504 15.33 -4.59 -1.83
N LEU A 505 16.30 -3.79 -1.36
CA LEU A 505 17.73 -4.13 -1.44
C LEU A 505 18.14 -5.23 -0.44
N ASP A 506 17.41 -5.40 0.68
CA ASP A 506 17.73 -6.40 1.71
C ASP A 506 17.66 -7.83 1.17
N GLY A 507 18.75 -8.58 1.39
CA GLY A 507 18.91 -9.95 0.88
C GLY A 507 19.06 -10.06 -0.64
N LEU A 508 19.04 -8.93 -1.38
CA LEU A 508 19.21 -8.89 -2.83
C LEU A 508 20.67 -8.60 -3.21
N VAL A 509 21.30 -7.68 -2.52
CA VAL A 509 22.66 -7.23 -2.85
C VAL A 509 23.68 -7.75 -1.84
N SER A 510 24.89 -8.04 -2.34
CA SER A 510 26.04 -8.52 -1.56
C SER A 510 27.12 -7.47 -1.35
N ARG A 511 27.08 -6.39 -2.13
CA ARG A 511 27.98 -5.23 -2.02
C ARG A 511 27.21 -3.92 -2.22
N VAL A 512 27.66 -2.89 -1.54
CA VAL A 512 27.12 -1.54 -1.61
C VAL A 512 28.24 -0.57 -1.99
N TYR A 513 28.05 0.20 -3.05
CA TYR A 513 28.91 1.30 -3.44
C TYR A 513 28.29 2.61 -3.00
N GLU A 514 28.91 3.26 -2.02
CA GLU A 514 28.46 4.53 -1.46
C GLU A 514 29.05 5.72 -2.21
N PHE A 515 28.19 6.57 -2.74
CA PHE A 515 28.55 7.83 -3.40
C PHE A 515 28.46 8.97 -2.39
N ARG A 516 29.62 9.51 -1.94
CA ARG A 516 29.68 10.57 -0.96
C ARG A 516 30.79 11.56 -1.27
N SER A 517 30.45 12.86 -1.28
CA SER A 517 31.42 13.96 -1.46
C SER A 517 32.35 13.77 -2.67
N GLY A 518 31.81 13.27 -3.80
CA GLY A 518 32.57 13.03 -5.02
C GLY A 518 33.45 11.78 -5.02
N HIS A 519 33.41 10.94 -3.99
CA HIS A 519 34.10 9.66 -3.92
C HIS A 519 33.12 8.50 -3.91
N VAL A 520 33.58 7.34 -4.37
CA VAL A 520 32.82 6.08 -4.34
C VAL A 520 33.58 5.10 -3.45
N THR A 521 32.90 4.64 -2.38
CA THR A 521 33.49 3.71 -1.42
C THR A 521 32.76 2.38 -1.48
N GLU A 522 33.51 1.29 -1.55
CA GLU A 522 32.99 -0.07 -1.53
C GLU A 522 32.74 -0.54 -0.09
N HIS A 523 31.55 -1.11 0.14
CA HIS A 523 31.18 -1.78 1.38
C HIS A 523 30.76 -3.22 1.07
N ILE A 524 31.43 -4.18 1.69
CA ILE A 524 31.07 -5.59 1.60
C ILE A 524 29.94 -5.86 2.58
N GLY A 525 28.89 -6.53 2.13
CA GLY A 525 27.69 -6.82 2.91
C GLY A 525 26.42 -6.27 2.29
N GLY A 526 25.29 -6.50 2.94
CA GLY A 526 23.98 -6.02 2.51
C GLY A 526 23.72 -4.57 2.88
N ILE A 527 22.53 -4.09 2.50
CA ILE A 527 22.14 -2.69 2.77
C ILE A 527 22.08 -2.37 4.27
N TYR A 528 21.65 -3.31 5.11
CA TYR A 528 21.57 -3.08 6.57
C TYR A 528 22.96 -3.10 7.22
N ASP A 529 23.93 -3.89 6.71
CA ASP A 529 25.32 -3.87 7.18
C ASP A 529 25.95 -2.49 6.93
N TRP A 530 25.71 -1.91 5.76
CA TRP A 530 26.14 -0.55 5.43
C TRP A 530 25.47 0.48 6.35
N LEU A 531 24.15 0.38 6.59
CA LEU A 531 23.42 1.29 7.47
C LEU A 531 23.94 1.25 8.92
N GLU A 532 24.22 0.06 9.47
CA GLU A 532 24.79 -0.08 10.81
C GLU A 532 26.18 0.55 10.92
N LYS A 533 27.02 0.38 9.89
CA LYS A 533 28.33 1.02 9.86
C LYS A 533 28.20 2.54 9.87
N ARG A 534 27.30 3.08 9.08
CA ARG A 534 27.02 4.53 9.04
C ARG A 534 26.52 5.06 10.37
N ASP A 535 25.62 4.34 11.05
CA ASP A 535 25.11 4.73 12.37
C ASP A 535 26.21 4.80 13.42
N ARG A 536 27.19 3.90 13.35
CA ARG A 536 28.36 3.93 14.23
C ARG A 536 29.25 5.13 13.94
N GLU A 537 29.44 5.49 12.67
CA GLU A 537 30.25 6.64 12.24
C GLU A 537 29.59 7.97 12.64
N ASP A 538 28.26 8.08 12.50
CA ASP A 538 27.49 9.29 12.81
C ASP A 538 27.14 9.41 14.33
N GLY A 539 27.54 8.44 15.16
CA GLY A 539 27.28 8.42 16.61
C GLY A 539 25.81 8.22 17.00
N THR A 540 24.99 7.77 16.06
CA THR A 540 23.54 7.52 16.24
C THR A 540 23.28 6.03 16.34
N SER A 541 22.98 5.50 17.56
CA SER A 541 22.54 4.12 17.72
C SER A 541 21.06 3.99 17.35
N VAL A 542 20.77 3.38 16.21
CA VAL A 542 19.40 2.96 15.83
C VAL A 542 19.31 1.45 16.01
N SER A 543 18.28 0.99 16.72
CA SER A 543 17.99 -0.42 16.91
C SER A 543 17.69 -1.08 15.55
N ASN A 544 18.44 -2.12 15.23
CA ASN A 544 18.26 -2.94 14.05
C ASN A 544 16.92 -3.72 14.15
N PRO A 545 15.99 -3.64 13.19
CA PRO A 545 14.77 -4.46 13.19
C PRO A 545 15.03 -5.97 13.21
N ARG A 546 16.19 -6.43 12.76
CA ARG A 546 16.61 -7.84 12.82
C ARG A 546 16.94 -8.35 14.23
N ALA A 547 17.13 -7.45 15.22
CA ALA A 547 17.45 -7.84 16.60
C ALA A 547 16.21 -8.17 17.45
N ALA A 548 15.01 -8.10 16.92
CA ALA A 548 13.84 -8.66 17.57
C ALA A 548 13.92 -10.19 17.50
N ALA A 549 14.45 -10.78 18.58
CA ALA A 549 14.51 -12.22 18.80
C ALA A 549 13.13 -12.88 18.65
N PRO A 550 13.09 -14.19 18.37
CA PRO A 550 11.83 -14.91 18.23
C PRO A 550 11.00 -14.75 19.50
N VAL A 551 9.80 -14.23 19.34
CA VAL A 551 8.82 -14.06 20.39
C VAL A 551 8.61 -15.40 21.07
N GLN A 552 9.17 -15.57 22.26
CA GLN A 552 8.76 -16.62 23.18
C GLN A 552 7.28 -16.40 23.46
N ARG A 553 6.48 -17.43 23.16
CA ARG A 553 5.08 -17.48 23.53
C ARG A 553 4.96 -17.36 25.05
N GLU A 554 4.80 -16.16 25.57
CA GLU A 554 4.25 -15.97 26.89
C GLU A 554 2.76 -16.31 26.84
N THR A 555 2.43 -17.42 27.46
CA THR A 555 1.07 -17.77 27.83
C THR A 555 0.59 -16.76 28.87
N LYS A 556 -0.08 -15.70 28.45
CA LYS A 556 -0.86 -14.84 29.34
C LYS A 556 -2.19 -15.53 29.63
N ALA A 557 -2.44 -15.71 30.92
CA ALA A 557 -3.72 -16.12 31.48
C ALA A 557 -4.83 -15.14 31.08
N PRO A 558 -6.08 -15.61 30.92
CA PRO A 558 -7.17 -14.79 30.41
C PRO A 558 -7.70 -13.84 31.48
N GLU A 559 -7.60 -12.54 31.27
CA GLU A 559 -8.42 -11.54 31.96
C GLU A 559 -9.55 -11.12 31.00
N SER A 560 -10.73 -11.35 31.47
CA SER A 560 -12.02 -10.68 31.33
C SER A 560 -13.18 -11.65 31.07
N THR A 561 -14.03 -11.72 32.05
CA THR A 561 -15.19 -12.62 32.18
C THR A 561 -16.40 -12.30 31.28
N THR A 562 -16.32 -11.29 30.40
CA THR A 562 -17.43 -10.91 29.51
C THR A 562 -17.37 -11.66 28.16
N GLY A 563 -16.20 -11.90 27.62
CA GLY A 563 -16.05 -12.64 26.36
C GLY A 563 -16.33 -14.14 26.46
N ALA A 564 -16.19 -14.72 27.65
CA ALA A 564 -16.46 -16.14 27.86
C ALA A 564 -17.97 -16.46 27.86
N GLN A 565 -18.82 -15.54 28.31
CA GLN A 565 -20.28 -15.72 28.31
C GLN A 565 -20.85 -15.57 26.89
N ASP A 566 -20.35 -14.63 26.10
CA ASP A 566 -20.75 -14.48 24.70
C ASP A 566 -20.28 -15.64 23.82
N TYR A 567 -19.07 -16.14 24.07
CA TYR A 567 -18.55 -17.33 23.38
C TYR A 567 -19.32 -18.61 23.76
N GLN A 568 -19.74 -18.77 25.02
CA GLN A 568 -20.60 -19.87 25.44
C GLN A 568 -22.00 -19.79 24.79
N ARG A 569 -22.62 -18.61 24.75
CA ARG A 569 -23.90 -18.40 24.07
C ARG A 569 -23.83 -18.69 22.57
N GLN A 570 -22.79 -18.24 21.89
CA GLN A 570 -22.56 -18.56 20.46
C GLN A 570 -22.32 -20.06 20.24
N LYS A 571 -21.62 -20.72 21.15
CA LYS A 571 -21.36 -22.16 21.07
C LYS A 571 -22.63 -22.99 21.35
N GLU A 572 -23.50 -22.56 22.26
CA GLU A 572 -24.80 -23.19 22.52
C GLU A 572 -25.75 -22.99 21.35
N ALA A 573 -25.88 -21.77 20.80
CA ALA A 573 -26.67 -21.49 19.61
C ALA A 573 -26.18 -22.28 18.38
N ALA A 574 -24.88 -22.42 18.18
CA ALA A 574 -24.31 -23.23 17.10
C ALA A 574 -24.54 -24.74 17.32
N LYS A 575 -24.63 -25.20 18.58
CA LYS A 575 -24.96 -26.59 18.90
C LYS A 575 -26.44 -26.90 18.64
N GLU A 576 -27.33 -25.98 19.04
CA GLU A 576 -28.76 -26.07 18.76
C GLU A 576 -29.06 -26.07 17.26
N ARG A 577 -28.44 -25.14 16.53
CA ARG A 577 -28.57 -25.08 15.07
C ARG A 577 -28.12 -26.37 14.38
N ARG A 578 -26.97 -26.95 14.80
CA ARG A 578 -26.51 -28.24 14.26
C ARG A 578 -27.43 -29.41 14.64
N ALA A 579 -28.11 -29.34 15.79
CA ALA A 579 -29.08 -30.35 16.16
C ALA A 579 -30.33 -30.29 15.26
N LEU A 580 -30.86 -29.09 15.01
CA LEU A 580 -31.97 -28.85 14.09
C LEU A 580 -31.61 -29.23 12.65
N GLU A 581 -30.42 -28.93 12.18
CA GLU A 581 -29.93 -29.34 10.85
C GLU A 581 -29.86 -30.86 10.68
N ARG A 582 -29.44 -31.59 11.74
CA ARG A 582 -29.43 -33.06 11.72
C ARG A 582 -30.84 -33.65 11.71
N GLU A 583 -31.77 -33.08 12.49
CA GLU A 583 -33.16 -33.51 12.52
C GLU A 583 -33.85 -33.24 11.17
N LEU A 584 -33.59 -32.08 10.56
CA LEU A 584 -34.06 -31.72 9.22
C LEU A 584 -33.58 -32.76 8.19
N LYS A 585 -32.28 -33.10 8.20
CA LYS A 585 -31.74 -34.09 7.29
C LYS A 585 -32.32 -35.48 7.50
N ALA A 586 -32.59 -35.89 8.74
CA ALA A 586 -33.25 -37.16 9.04
C ALA A 586 -34.68 -37.21 8.50
N GLN A 587 -35.41 -36.08 8.56
CA GLN A 587 -36.75 -36.00 7.95
C GLN A 587 -36.69 -36.04 6.42
N GLU A 588 -35.68 -35.46 5.80
CA GLU A 588 -35.42 -35.55 4.35
C GLU A 588 -35.17 -36.99 3.91
N GLU A 589 -34.25 -37.71 4.59
CA GLU A 589 -33.97 -39.11 4.32
C GLU A 589 -35.19 -40.02 4.52
N ARG A 590 -35.99 -39.74 5.56
CA ARG A 590 -37.25 -40.49 5.78
C ARG A 590 -38.28 -40.24 4.69
N SER A 591 -38.43 -38.97 4.24
CA SER A 591 -39.32 -38.60 3.13
C SER A 591 -38.94 -39.32 1.83
N GLU A 592 -37.61 -39.42 1.53
CA GLU A 592 -37.14 -40.18 0.35
C GLU A 592 -37.45 -41.69 0.42
N ALA A 593 -37.28 -42.26 1.62
CA ALA A 593 -37.64 -43.66 1.82
C ALA A 593 -39.14 -43.94 1.61
N ILE A 594 -40.00 -43.07 2.18
CA ILE A 594 -41.48 -43.17 2.00
C ILE A 594 -41.89 -43.01 0.53
N ASP A 595 -41.26 -42.09 -0.20
CA ASP A 595 -41.52 -41.88 -1.64
C ASP A 595 -41.18 -43.16 -2.45
N ALA A 596 -40.07 -43.82 -2.12
CA ALA A 596 -39.66 -45.08 -2.76
C ALA A 596 -40.67 -46.23 -2.45
N GLU A 597 -41.10 -46.30 -1.17
CA GLU A 597 -42.09 -47.32 -0.74
C GLU A 597 -43.45 -47.08 -1.40
N LEU A 598 -43.91 -45.83 -1.50
CA LEU A 598 -45.15 -45.45 -2.19
C LEU A 598 -45.12 -45.80 -3.69
N SER A 599 -44.01 -45.49 -4.35
CA SER A 599 -43.82 -45.80 -5.77
C SER A 599 -43.85 -47.32 -6.03
N ALA A 600 -43.23 -48.13 -5.13
CA ALA A 600 -43.27 -49.58 -5.23
C ALA A 600 -44.66 -50.18 -4.96
N LEU A 601 -45.46 -49.53 -4.08
CA LEU A 601 -46.84 -49.92 -3.85
C LEU A 601 -47.77 -49.50 -5.00
N GLU A 602 -47.57 -48.35 -5.60
CA GLU A 602 -48.30 -47.87 -6.79
C GLU A 602 -48.05 -48.83 -7.98
N GLU A 603 -46.86 -49.29 -8.18
CA GLU A 603 -46.51 -50.25 -9.22
C GLU A 603 -47.23 -51.61 -9.00
N LYS A 604 -47.30 -52.08 -7.74
CA LYS A 604 -48.05 -53.28 -7.38
C LYS A 604 -49.57 -53.12 -7.52
N LEU A 605 -50.12 -51.97 -7.16
CA LEU A 605 -51.54 -51.67 -7.31
C LEU A 605 -51.96 -51.45 -8.77
N ALA A 606 -51.03 -51.12 -9.65
CA ALA A 606 -51.27 -51.03 -11.10
C ALA A 606 -51.40 -52.38 -11.79
N ASP A 607 -51.00 -53.47 -11.12
CA ASP A 607 -51.19 -54.85 -11.63
C ASP A 607 -52.66 -55.28 -11.42
N PRO A 608 -53.39 -55.68 -12.47
CA PRO A 608 -54.80 -56.15 -12.38
C PRO A 608 -55.01 -57.27 -11.39
N ALA A 609 -54.03 -58.10 -11.09
CA ALA A 609 -54.05 -59.20 -10.12
C ALA A 609 -54.15 -58.71 -8.66
N HIS A 610 -53.71 -57.50 -8.36
CA HIS A 610 -53.63 -56.92 -7.02
C HIS A 610 -54.51 -55.65 -6.84
N ALA A 611 -55.20 -55.21 -7.86
CA ALA A 611 -56.00 -54.01 -7.90
C ALA A 611 -57.15 -53.95 -6.87
N THR A 612 -57.55 -55.09 -6.22
CA THR A 612 -58.61 -55.17 -5.20
C THR A 612 -58.07 -55.60 -3.81
N ASP A 613 -56.76 -55.59 -3.58
CA ASP A 613 -56.20 -56.03 -2.30
C ASP A 613 -56.31 -54.91 -1.24
N ALA A 614 -57.28 -55.07 -0.32
CA ALA A 614 -57.62 -54.15 0.75
C ALA A 614 -56.39 -53.84 1.66
N LYS A 615 -55.44 -54.82 1.84
CA LYS A 615 -54.23 -54.62 2.67
C LYS A 615 -53.20 -53.69 2.02
N LEU A 616 -53.09 -53.75 0.70
CA LEU A 616 -52.17 -52.85 -0.02
C LEU A 616 -52.73 -51.41 -0.02
N PHE A 617 -54.03 -51.24 -0.11
CA PHE A 617 -54.66 -49.90 0.03
C PHE A 617 -54.53 -49.34 1.44
N GLU A 618 -54.62 -50.19 2.48
CA GLU A 618 -54.39 -49.74 3.87
C GLU A 618 -52.93 -49.31 4.10
N GLN A 619 -51.99 -50.09 3.59
CA GLN A 619 -50.57 -49.74 3.64
C GLN A 619 -50.28 -48.42 2.87
N TYR A 620 -50.81 -48.26 1.71
CA TYR A 620 -50.70 -47.01 0.93
C TYR A 620 -51.24 -45.79 1.69
N SER A 621 -52.44 -45.95 2.30
CA SER A 621 -53.06 -44.90 3.09
C SER A 621 -52.27 -44.54 4.35
N GLN A 622 -51.66 -45.53 5.01
CA GLN A 622 -50.79 -45.32 6.17
C GLN A 622 -49.50 -44.58 5.78
N LEU A 623 -48.80 -45.01 4.75
CA LEU A 623 -47.59 -44.36 4.25
C LEU A 623 -47.87 -42.95 3.76
N LYS A 624 -49.01 -42.67 3.18
CA LYS A 624 -49.42 -41.34 2.75
C LYS A 624 -49.66 -40.38 3.92
N LYS A 625 -50.25 -40.86 5.03
CA LYS A 625 -50.35 -40.10 6.30
C LYS A 625 -49.00 -39.86 6.92
N GLU A 626 -48.10 -40.86 6.91
CA GLU A 626 -46.73 -40.67 7.42
C GLU A 626 -45.97 -39.67 6.58
N GLN A 627 -46.13 -39.65 5.25
CA GLN A 627 -45.55 -38.65 4.37
C GLN A 627 -45.99 -37.23 4.74
N GLU A 628 -47.28 -37.02 4.99
CA GLU A 628 -47.81 -35.71 5.42
C GLU A 628 -47.22 -35.26 6.77
N GLN A 629 -47.08 -36.19 7.73
CA GLN A 629 -46.46 -35.86 9.04
C GLN A 629 -44.97 -35.51 8.92
N VAL A 630 -44.23 -36.24 8.13
CA VAL A 630 -42.79 -35.97 7.88
C VAL A 630 -42.61 -34.63 7.17
N LEU A 631 -43.46 -34.31 6.20
CA LEU A 631 -43.46 -33.01 5.51
C LEU A 631 -43.81 -31.84 6.44
N ALA A 632 -44.83 -32.00 7.29
CA ALA A 632 -45.19 -30.97 8.26
C ALA A 632 -44.08 -30.70 9.26
N ARG A 633 -43.44 -31.78 9.75
CA ARG A 633 -42.31 -31.65 10.68
C ARG A 633 -41.09 -31.03 10.01
N TRP A 634 -40.81 -31.36 8.75
CA TRP A 634 -39.77 -30.76 7.97
C TRP A 634 -40.00 -29.23 7.77
N GLU A 635 -41.24 -28.80 7.47
CA GLU A 635 -41.60 -27.39 7.37
C GLU A 635 -41.38 -26.65 8.69
N GLU A 636 -41.79 -27.24 9.83
CA GLU A 636 -41.61 -26.65 11.15
C GLU A 636 -40.10 -26.46 11.47
N LEU A 637 -39.28 -27.48 11.22
CA LEU A 637 -37.81 -27.41 11.43
C LEU A 637 -37.15 -26.41 10.50
N SER A 638 -37.60 -26.30 9.26
CA SER A 638 -37.09 -25.33 8.29
C SER A 638 -37.39 -23.90 8.73
N MET A 639 -38.63 -23.62 9.24
CA MET A 639 -38.95 -22.31 9.79
C MET A 639 -38.16 -21.96 11.03
N GLN A 640 -37.85 -22.94 11.91
CA GLN A 640 -37.03 -22.73 13.09
C GLN A 640 -35.57 -22.44 12.74
N LEU A 641 -35.06 -22.93 11.62
CA LEU A 641 -33.71 -22.61 11.13
C LEU A 641 -33.61 -21.27 10.40
N GLU A 642 -34.77 -20.74 9.91
CA GLU A 642 -34.88 -19.46 9.22
C GLU A 642 -35.08 -18.27 10.18
N GLY A 643 -35.52 -18.48 11.42
CA GLY A 643 -35.77 -17.46 12.44
C GLY A 643 -34.62 -17.29 13.39
#